data_7de6adfd1ca2036a1cc6d964e95460e3
#
_entry.id   7de6adfd1ca2036a1cc6d964e95460e3
#
_cell.length_a   1.000
_cell.length_b   1.000
_cell.length_c   1.000
_cell.angle_alpha   90.00
_cell.angle_beta   90.00
_cell.angle_gamma   90.00
#
_symmetry.space_group_name_H-M   'P 1'
#
loop_
_entity.id
_entity.type
_entity.pdbx_description
1 polymer ?
#
loop_
_entity_poly.entity_id
_entity_poly.type
_entity_poly.pdbx_seq_one_letter_code
_entity_poly.pdbx_strand_id
1 'polypeptide(L)'
;MHVAEPHLPLPLGRRARTPLGRRRSTRRALAAAAATVALLAGTGLVSAAAADTSTAAGTSTATGTSDAVDVTVNAGQGLGTIPDTAYGLNSAIWDANMNTAGTQDLVKAAGIGMLRYPGGSYGDIYHWKTHTAPGGYVAPGTDFDSFMGTVRKVGAQPILIANYGSGTPEEAADWVRYANVTKDYGAKYWEVGNELYGNGHYGADWETDEHADSSPAAYAHGVVDYVSAMKAVDPTIKVGAVLTTPGNWPDGVMASGESADWNHTVIPIVAGKADFVIVHWYPGGSDAAGMLGTPSQLAGELEQLRAELDAAGAGDTPIALTETNSNVLMDTQPTALFAADTYFTALTNGVFTVDWWNTHNGPGAVSTAPDGATDYGDMGLLSSGGCTGDVCEPPVNTPFPPYYALQMLSRTGRPGDQLVNAGSTSELVSAHAVRQADGDLSVLLINKDPSASHTVDLHLSGYTTDGSPADVAVFRDRASSIDTATGDGRTQALPPYSITTVTLHPKSGTASALSAPGAPKVTSATDTTATLSWSPSTGGTPVRYEVYRQQGTTSELLTDTTSTTATVRNLSPGATYTLNVLARDADGRLSRSSAPVTVRTTSPAESTCEVSYRFIGGWGSGFNAEVTVTDTGPNPIDGWTLAFSFPDSGVSVTGYWNAKVTQSGRNVIATPESYNGKLAADGGNSVSFGITGANSGAYSPPTVFTLNGTVCTTT
;
A
#
# COMPACT_ATOMS: atom_id res chain seq x y z
N MET A 1 3.00 16.78 7.59
CA MET A 1 3.36 18.19 7.24
C MET A 1 3.25 18.28 5.73
N HIS A 2 2.23 18.94 5.21
CA HIS A 2 2.09 19.11 3.78
C HIS A 2 3.21 19.97 3.22
N VAL A 3 3.90 19.48 2.22
CA VAL A 3 4.74 20.31 1.36
C VAL A 3 3.78 20.94 0.34
N ALA A 4 3.50 22.22 0.50
CA ALA A 4 2.77 22.99 -0.52
C ALA A 4 3.57 22.94 -1.83
N GLU A 5 2.89 22.65 -2.94
CA GLU A 5 3.47 22.83 -4.28
C GLU A 5 4.09 24.25 -4.40
N PRO A 6 5.22 24.42 -5.09
CA PRO A 6 5.84 25.72 -5.22
C PRO A 6 4.95 26.63 -6.08
N HIS A 7 4.24 27.55 -5.44
CA HIS A 7 3.55 28.64 -6.12
C HIS A 7 4.58 29.56 -6.78
N LEU A 8 4.66 29.54 -8.09
CA LEU A 8 5.36 30.57 -8.86
C LEU A 8 4.72 31.94 -8.62
N PRO A 9 5.49 32.99 -8.35
CA PRO A 9 4.92 34.31 -8.06
C PRO A 9 4.26 34.90 -9.31
N LEU A 10 2.99 35.26 -9.18
CA LEU A 10 2.23 36.03 -10.18
C LEU A 10 2.80 37.42 -10.34
N PRO A 11 2.86 38.02 -11.56
CA PRO A 11 3.30 39.38 -11.76
C PRO A 11 2.30 40.38 -11.20
N LEU A 12 2.79 41.28 -10.32
CA LEU A 12 2.03 42.37 -9.69
C LEU A 12 1.46 43.36 -10.72
N GLY A 13 0.17 43.24 -11.00
CA GLY A 13 -0.63 44.26 -11.67
C GLY A 13 -0.97 45.40 -10.71
N ARG A 14 -0.41 46.59 -10.95
CA ARG A 14 -0.74 47.84 -10.24
C ARG A 14 -2.23 48.16 -10.38
N ARG A 15 -2.97 48.26 -9.29
CA ARG A 15 -4.16 49.11 -9.20
C ARG A 15 -4.23 49.89 -7.88
N ALA A 16 -4.81 51.07 -8.03
CA ALA A 16 -4.76 52.27 -7.23
C ALA A 16 -5.39 52.16 -5.83
N ARG A 17 -4.83 53.01 -4.94
CA ARG A 17 -5.30 53.31 -3.59
C ARG A 17 -6.63 54.04 -3.57
N THR A 18 -7.48 53.72 -2.59
CA THR A 18 -8.22 54.74 -1.81
C THR A 18 -8.47 54.21 -0.38
N PRO A 19 -8.43 55.10 0.64
CA PRO A 19 -8.39 54.71 2.05
C PRO A 19 -9.74 54.89 2.73
N LEU A 20 -10.01 54.11 3.80
CA LEU A 20 -10.76 54.59 4.98
C LEU A 20 -11.03 53.44 5.98
N GLY A 21 -10.73 53.73 7.26
CA GLY A 21 -11.47 53.11 8.34
C GLY A 21 -10.66 52.50 9.48
N ARG A 22 -10.11 53.33 10.39
CA ARG A 22 -9.61 52.89 11.71
C ARG A 22 -10.74 52.31 12.53
N ARG A 23 -10.60 51.11 13.08
CA ARG A 23 -11.13 50.74 14.39
C ARG A 23 -10.08 49.99 15.20
N ARG A 24 -9.86 50.50 16.43
CA ARG A 24 -9.03 49.92 17.48
C ARG A 24 -9.77 48.74 18.13
N SER A 25 -9.07 47.63 18.41
CA SER A 25 -9.41 46.79 19.58
C SER A 25 -8.16 46.11 20.13
N THR A 26 -7.86 46.48 21.26
CA THR A 26 -7.24 45.96 22.51
C THR A 26 -6.56 44.59 22.44
N ARG A 27 -5.26 44.63 22.76
CA ARG A 27 -4.42 43.52 23.17
C ARG A 27 -4.92 42.89 24.47
N ARG A 28 -4.98 41.58 24.53
CA ARG A 28 -4.83 40.81 25.77
C ARG A 28 -3.72 39.80 25.61
N ALA A 29 -2.68 39.98 26.43
CA ALA A 29 -1.61 39.03 26.62
C ALA A 29 -2.11 37.89 27.54
N LEU A 30 -1.79 36.64 27.20
CA LEU A 30 -1.84 35.54 28.17
C LEU A 30 -0.44 34.93 28.28
N ALA A 31 -0.03 34.81 29.52
CA ALA A 31 1.26 34.33 29.97
C ALA A 31 1.40 32.81 29.83
N ALA A 32 2.56 32.35 29.40
CA ALA A 32 2.97 30.95 29.44
C ALA A 32 3.43 30.61 30.88
N ALA A 33 2.88 29.52 31.44
CA ALA A 33 3.38 28.90 32.65
C ALA A 33 4.29 27.72 32.32
N ALA A 34 5.56 27.82 32.67
CA ALA A 34 6.53 26.74 32.61
C ALA A 34 6.39 25.85 33.86
N ALA A 35 6.21 24.56 33.69
CA ALA A 35 6.28 23.58 34.76
C ALA A 35 7.65 22.90 34.74
N THR A 36 8.42 23.16 35.83
CA THR A 36 9.71 22.54 36.12
C THR A 36 9.47 21.20 36.81
N VAL A 37 9.98 20.10 36.33
CA VAL A 37 10.05 18.82 37.03
C VAL A 37 11.44 18.63 37.58
N ALA A 38 11.54 18.47 38.89
CA ALA A 38 12.76 18.24 39.66
C ALA A 38 13.15 16.74 39.60
N LEU A 39 14.39 16.45 39.23
CA LEU A 39 15.02 15.13 39.37
C LEU A 39 15.59 14.99 40.79
N LEU A 40 15.20 13.94 41.49
CA LEU A 40 15.83 13.50 42.74
C LEU A 40 16.95 12.47 42.37
N ALA A 41 18.19 12.86 42.69
CA ALA A 41 19.34 11.99 42.62
C ALA A 41 19.51 11.21 43.95
N GLY A 42 19.53 9.88 43.83
CA GLY A 42 19.91 9.00 44.95
C GLY A 42 21.36 8.55 44.78
N THR A 43 22.23 8.95 45.73
CA THR A 43 23.62 8.56 45.85
C THR A 43 23.74 7.22 46.56
N GLY A 44 24.39 6.24 45.91
CA GLY A 44 24.85 5.01 46.53
C GLY A 44 26.36 4.92 46.38
N LEU A 45 27.12 5.08 47.46
CA LEU A 45 28.53 4.87 47.57
C LEU A 45 28.87 3.37 47.63
N VAL A 46 29.76 2.86 46.78
CA VAL A 46 30.55 1.65 47.08
C VAL A 46 32.00 1.89 46.74
N SER A 47 32.81 1.52 47.74
CA SER A 47 34.25 1.77 47.89
C SER A 47 35.15 1.13 46.84
N ALA A 48 36.22 1.84 46.54
CA ALA A 48 37.37 1.40 45.79
C ALA A 48 38.23 0.41 46.57
N ALA A 49 38.75 -0.60 45.89
CA ALA A 49 39.98 -1.28 46.30
C ALA A 49 40.97 -1.22 45.11
N ALA A 50 42.04 -0.57 45.31
CA ALA A 50 43.14 -0.48 44.37
C ALA A 50 44.03 -1.75 44.44
N ALA A 51 44.43 -2.24 43.27
CA ALA A 51 45.62 -3.07 43.13
C ALA A 51 46.35 -2.69 41.84
N ASP A 52 47.52 -2.09 42.05
CA ASP A 52 48.55 -1.86 41.02
C ASP A 52 49.08 -3.17 40.49
N THR A 53 49.22 -3.30 39.20
CA THR A 53 50.39 -3.92 38.57
C THR A 53 50.54 -3.45 37.12
N SER A 54 51.68 -2.89 36.85
CA SER A 54 52.25 -2.48 35.56
C SER A 54 52.47 -3.68 34.63
N THR A 55 52.27 -3.53 33.33
CA THR A 55 53.24 -3.59 32.22
C THR A 55 52.63 -4.09 30.92
N ALA A 56 53.15 -3.54 29.86
CA ALA A 56 53.12 -3.96 28.45
C ALA A 56 52.04 -3.35 27.57
N ALA A 57 52.45 -2.29 26.88
CA ALA A 57 51.82 -1.82 25.64
C ALA A 57 51.88 -2.93 24.58
N GLY A 58 50.74 -3.57 24.37
CA GLY A 58 50.44 -4.34 23.19
C GLY A 58 49.45 -3.54 22.36
N THR A 59 49.86 -3.03 21.23
CA THR A 59 48.99 -2.52 20.18
C THR A 59 48.14 -3.68 19.68
N SER A 60 46.97 -3.86 20.29
CA SER A 60 45.91 -4.69 19.74
C SER A 60 45.22 -3.85 18.67
N THR A 61 45.58 -4.08 17.43
CA THR A 61 44.70 -3.79 16.31
C THR A 61 43.47 -4.70 16.48
N ALA A 62 42.43 -4.17 17.07
CA ALA A 62 41.13 -4.77 17.00
C ALA A 62 40.68 -4.70 15.54
N THR A 63 40.97 -5.75 14.77
CA THR A 63 40.19 -6.08 13.59
C THR A 63 38.83 -6.51 14.11
N GLY A 64 37.94 -5.56 14.27
CA GLY A 64 36.53 -5.86 14.40
C GLY A 64 36.10 -6.49 13.08
N THR A 65 36.00 -7.82 13.05
CA THR A 65 35.15 -8.49 12.07
C THR A 65 33.74 -7.99 12.37
N SER A 66 33.24 -7.03 11.59
CA SER A 66 31.81 -6.80 11.55
C SER A 66 31.20 -8.14 11.12
N ASP A 67 30.34 -8.73 11.94
CA ASP A 67 29.60 -9.92 11.55
C ASP A 67 28.91 -9.59 10.22
N ALA A 68 29.01 -10.51 9.25
CA ALA A 68 28.38 -10.33 7.96
C ALA A 68 26.85 -10.24 8.16
N VAL A 69 26.18 -9.45 7.34
CA VAL A 69 24.73 -9.36 7.33
C VAL A 69 24.20 -10.56 6.55
N ASP A 70 23.39 -11.40 7.18
CA ASP A 70 22.73 -12.50 6.49
C ASP A 70 21.54 -11.99 5.68
N VAL A 71 21.54 -12.29 4.39
CA VAL A 71 20.39 -12.07 3.50
C VAL A 71 19.87 -13.42 3.02
N THR A 72 18.64 -13.71 3.34
CA THR A 72 17.95 -14.93 2.89
C THR A 72 17.12 -14.65 1.65
N VAL A 73 17.22 -15.49 0.63
CA VAL A 73 16.40 -15.44 -0.58
C VAL A 73 15.71 -16.79 -0.78
N ASN A 74 14.39 -16.80 -0.75
CA ASN A 74 13.60 -17.98 -1.06
C ASN A 74 13.02 -17.88 -2.48
N ALA A 75 13.81 -18.27 -3.48
CA ALA A 75 13.38 -18.32 -4.88
C ALA A 75 12.23 -19.33 -5.13
N GLY A 76 11.93 -20.16 -4.13
CA GLY A 76 10.80 -21.06 -4.10
C GLY A 76 9.48 -20.39 -3.71
N GLN A 77 9.50 -19.19 -3.14
CA GLN A 77 8.31 -18.46 -2.69
C GLN A 77 8.07 -17.25 -3.59
N GLY A 78 7.20 -17.40 -4.58
CA GLY A 78 6.77 -16.30 -5.45
C GLY A 78 5.82 -15.36 -4.69
N LEU A 79 5.99 -14.05 -4.92
CA LEU A 79 5.18 -12.97 -4.34
C LEU A 79 4.29 -12.28 -5.37
N GLY A 80 4.53 -12.54 -6.67
CA GLY A 80 3.83 -11.93 -7.78
C GLY A 80 4.73 -11.81 -9.00
N THR A 81 4.20 -11.26 -10.09
CA THR A 81 4.97 -10.95 -11.30
C THR A 81 5.05 -9.43 -11.46
N ILE A 82 6.19 -8.95 -11.95
CA ILE A 82 6.37 -7.52 -12.26
C ILE A 82 5.45 -7.16 -13.43
N PRO A 83 4.50 -6.22 -13.25
CA PRO A 83 3.62 -5.75 -14.32
C PRO A 83 4.37 -4.98 -15.41
N ASP A 84 3.80 -4.88 -16.61
CA ASP A 84 4.31 -4.00 -17.67
C ASP A 84 4.32 -2.52 -17.28
N THR A 85 3.50 -2.16 -16.31
CA THR A 85 3.29 -0.81 -15.78
C THR A 85 4.05 -0.52 -14.50
N ALA A 86 4.84 -1.48 -13.97
CA ALA A 86 5.43 -1.44 -12.63
C ALA A 86 6.22 -0.16 -12.32
N TYR A 87 7.00 0.32 -13.31
CA TYR A 87 7.91 1.46 -13.15
C TYR A 87 7.30 2.68 -13.84
N GLY A 88 6.64 3.51 -13.07
CA GLY A 88 5.92 4.67 -13.56
C GLY A 88 6.59 5.99 -13.21
N LEU A 89 6.16 7.05 -13.90
CA LEU A 89 6.68 8.40 -13.75
C LEU A 89 5.59 9.43 -14.06
N ASN A 90 5.49 10.46 -13.24
CA ASN A 90 4.63 11.61 -13.49
C ASN A 90 5.23 12.57 -14.50
N SER A 91 4.39 13.08 -15.40
CA SER A 91 4.68 14.18 -16.32
C SER A 91 3.71 15.32 -16.04
N ALA A 92 4.17 16.56 -16.19
CA ALA A 92 3.36 17.72 -15.83
C ALA A 92 3.26 18.72 -16.98
N ILE A 93 2.05 19.27 -17.20
CA ILE A 93 1.81 20.20 -18.31
C ILE A 93 2.50 21.57 -18.14
N TRP A 94 3.03 21.88 -16.97
CA TRP A 94 3.87 23.07 -16.78
C TRP A 94 5.33 22.84 -17.15
N ASP A 95 5.75 21.59 -17.37
CA ASP A 95 7.13 21.25 -17.76
C ASP A 95 7.32 21.33 -19.27
N ALA A 96 7.90 22.41 -19.74
CA ALA A 96 8.20 22.63 -21.16
C ALA A 96 9.19 21.58 -21.73
N ASN A 97 9.90 20.82 -20.86
CA ASN A 97 10.89 19.85 -21.27
C ASN A 97 10.33 18.41 -21.36
N MET A 98 9.12 18.16 -20.87
CA MET A 98 8.57 16.80 -20.74
C MET A 98 8.57 16.01 -22.07
N ASN A 99 8.43 16.66 -23.21
CA ASN A 99 8.34 16.05 -24.54
C ASN A 99 9.60 16.24 -25.40
N THR A 100 10.70 16.74 -24.83
CA THR A 100 11.95 16.89 -25.59
C THR A 100 12.60 15.52 -25.88
N ALA A 101 13.36 15.44 -26.97
CA ALA A 101 14.04 14.20 -27.33
C ALA A 101 15.00 13.71 -26.22
N GLY A 102 15.68 14.65 -25.54
CA GLY A 102 16.56 14.31 -24.42
C GLY A 102 15.83 13.66 -23.28
N THR A 103 14.68 14.23 -22.88
CA THR A 103 13.81 13.66 -21.84
C THR A 103 13.29 12.28 -22.23
N GLN A 104 12.79 12.13 -23.47
CA GLN A 104 12.28 10.85 -23.99
C GLN A 104 13.33 9.74 -23.94
N ASP A 105 14.57 10.05 -24.35
CA ASP A 105 15.66 9.08 -24.36
C ASP A 105 16.07 8.67 -22.95
N LEU A 106 16.10 9.62 -21.99
CA LEU A 106 16.39 9.35 -20.56
C LEU A 106 15.28 8.54 -19.90
N VAL A 107 14.01 8.93 -20.07
CA VAL A 107 12.86 8.22 -19.52
C VAL A 107 12.81 6.78 -20.03
N LYS A 108 13.08 6.57 -21.33
CA LYS A 108 13.20 5.23 -21.90
C LYS A 108 14.37 4.44 -21.31
N ALA A 109 15.53 5.07 -21.13
CA ALA A 109 16.71 4.44 -20.55
C ALA A 109 16.56 4.10 -19.07
N ALA A 110 15.67 4.78 -18.36
CA ALA A 110 15.29 4.46 -16.98
C ALA A 110 14.39 3.20 -16.89
N GLY A 111 13.82 2.73 -18.02
CA GLY A 111 12.95 1.56 -18.06
C GLY A 111 11.51 1.86 -17.66
N ILE A 112 11.07 3.11 -17.82
CA ILE A 112 9.71 3.54 -17.46
C ILE A 112 8.67 2.85 -18.37
N GLY A 113 7.68 2.20 -17.73
CA GLY A 113 6.58 1.48 -18.36
C GLY A 113 5.22 2.19 -18.26
N MET A 114 5.08 3.18 -17.36
CA MET A 114 3.88 4.00 -17.18
C MET A 114 4.24 5.48 -17.19
N LEU A 115 3.43 6.31 -17.84
CA LEU A 115 3.54 7.76 -17.79
C LEU A 115 2.19 8.38 -17.40
N ARG A 116 2.18 9.16 -16.31
CA ARG A 116 0.98 9.82 -15.77
C ARG A 116 0.90 11.28 -16.27
N TYR A 117 -0.31 11.74 -16.60
CA TYR A 117 -0.59 13.05 -17.19
C TYR A 117 -2.01 13.53 -16.82
N PRO A 118 -2.27 14.83 -16.60
CA PRO A 118 -1.44 16.00 -16.86
C PRO A 118 -0.54 16.42 -15.68
N GLY A 119 -0.57 15.72 -14.56
CA GLY A 119 0.30 15.89 -13.40
C GLY A 119 -0.38 16.59 -12.22
N GLY A 120 -0.50 15.84 -11.07
CA GLY A 120 -0.95 16.35 -9.79
C GLY A 120 -2.28 17.09 -9.83
N SER A 121 -2.40 18.12 -9.00
CA SER A 121 -3.59 18.99 -8.89
C SER A 121 -4.02 19.66 -10.20
N TYR A 122 -3.12 19.72 -11.16
CA TYR A 122 -3.52 20.15 -12.51
C TYR A 122 -4.54 19.20 -13.15
N GLY A 123 -4.59 17.94 -12.71
CA GLY A 123 -5.62 16.98 -13.12
C GLY A 123 -7.04 17.48 -12.91
N ASP A 124 -7.28 18.27 -11.85
CA ASP A 124 -8.61 18.78 -11.47
C ASP A 124 -8.99 20.12 -12.07
N ILE A 125 -8.08 20.74 -12.84
CA ILE A 125 -8.34 22.01 -13.56
C ILE A 125 -8.00 21.96 -15.05
N TYR A 126 -7.45 20.86 -15.57
CA TYR A 126 -7.00 20.75 -16.94
C TYR A 126 -8.12 20.35 -17.90
N HIS A 127 -8.36 21.20 -18.87
CA HIS A 127 -9.28 20.96 -20.00
C HIS A 127 -8.49 20.51 -21.23
N TRP A 128 -8.46 19.21 -21.48
CA TRP A 128 -7.62 18.59 -22.51
C TRP A 128 -7.87 19.12 -23.92
N LYS A 129 -9.12 19.45 -24.24
CA LYS A 129 -9.58 19.87 -25.57
C LYS A 129 -9.06 21.27 -25.96
N THR A 130 -8.97 22.16 -24.98
CA THR A 130 -8.50 23.54 -25.15
C THR A 130 -7.05 23.72 -24.75
N HIS A 131 -6.45 22.69 -24.11
CA HIS A 131 -5.12 22.75 -23.52
C HIS A 131 -4.96 23.92 -22.56
N THR A 132 -5.89 24.03 -21.63
CA THR A 132 -5.94 25.10 -20.63
C THR A 132 -6.14 24.56 -19.23
N ALA A 133 -5.58 25.24 -18.24
CA ALA A 133 -5.79 24.99 -16.82
C ALA A 133 -6.10 26.33 -16.15
N PRO A 134 -7.37 26.67 -15.89
CA PRO A 134 -7.74 27.96 -15.29
C PRO A 134 -7.02 28.18 -13.96
N GLY A 135 -6.34 29.31 -13.81
CA GLY A 135 -5.53 29.60 -12.62
C GLY A 135 -4.12 29.04 -12.62
N GLY A 136 -3.82 28.06 -13.47
CA GLY A 136 -2.52 27.43 -13.60
C GLY A 136 -1.73 27.87 -14.84
N TYR A 137 -0.48 27.45 -14.94
CA TYR A 137 0.39 27.65 -16.09
C TYR A 137 0.45 26.38 -16.94
N VAL A 138 0.27 26.51 -18.24
CA VAL A 138 0.42 25.45 -19.23
C VAL A 138 1.56 25.79 -20.17
N ALA A 139 2.57 24.94 -20.22
CA ALA A 139 3.73 25.14 -21.08
C ALA A 139 3.41 24.81 -22.54
N PRO A 140 3.99 25.51 -23.52
CA PRO A 140 3.83 25.20 -24.93
C PRO A 140 4.36 23.79 -25.27
N GLY A 141 3.63 23.05 -26.11
CA GLY A 141 4.05 21.72 -26.57
C GLY A 141 3.85 20.60 -25.56
N THR A 142 3.01 20.82 -24.55
CA THR A 142 2.64 19.83 -23.53
C THR A 142 1.20 19.33 -23.69
N ASP A 143 0.60 19.57 -24.86
CA ASP A 143 -0.73 19.06 -25.17
C ASP A 143 -0.78 17.52 -25.24
N PHE A 144 -1.99 16.99 -25.21
CA PHE A 144 -2.21 15.54 -25.15
C PHE A 144 -1.57 14.77 -26.32
N ASP A 145 -1.63 15.29 -27.55
CA ASP A 145 -1.02 14.61 -28.70
C ASP A 145 0.51 14.59 -28.59
N SER A 146 1.11 15.67 -28.10
CA SER A 146 2.55 15.77 -27.84
C SER A 146 2.98 14.79 -26.74
N PHE A 147 2.21 14.69 -25.64
CA PHE A 147 2.43 13.70 -24.59
C PHE A 147 2.33 12.27 -25.13
N MET A 148 1.30 11.93 -25.93
CA MET A 148 1.16 10.60 -26.54
C MET A 148 2.28 10.29 -27.52
N GLY A 149 2.90 11.29 -28.14
CA GLY A 149 4.13 11.15 -28.90
C GLY A 149 5.29 10.65 -28.02
N THR A 150 5.44 11.19 -26.82
CA THR A 150 6.42 10.76 -25.80
C THR A 150 6.12 9.34 -25.32
N VAL A 151 4.88 9.05 -24.95
CA VAL A 151 4.43 7.70 -24.52
C VAL A 151 4.86 6.64 -25.55
N ARG A 152 4.58 6.87 -26.83
CA ARG A 152 4.96 5.95 -27.93
C ARG A 152 6.47 5.85 -28.11
N LYS A 153 7.20 6.95 -28.00
CA LYS A 153 8.67 6.97 -28.17
C LYS A 153 9.37 6.21 -27.04
N VAL A 154 8.86 6.34 -25.82
CA VAL A 154 9.34 5.62 -24.64
C VAL A 154 8.96 4.14 -24.73
N GLY A 155 7.75 3.83 -25.20
CA GLY A 155 7.14 2.50 -25.20
C GLY A 155 6.35 2.23 -23.92
N ALA A 156 5.91 3.29 -23.23
CA ALA A 156 5.14 3.20 -22.00
C ALA A 156 3.62 3.08 -22.26
N GLN A 157 2.86 2.81 -21.21
CA GLN A 157 1.41 2.98 -21.17
C GLN A 157 1.08 4.36 -20.56
N PRO A 158 0.05 5.08 -21.06
CA PRO A 158 -0.42 6.28 -20.40
C PRO A 158 -1.37 5.94 -19.25
N ILE A 159 -1.32 6.74 -18.17
CA ILE A 159 -2.38 6.85 -17.19
C ILE A 159 -2.81 8.32 -17.14
N LEU A 160 -4.10 8.59 -17.37
CA LEU A 160 -4.63 9.91 -17.64
C LEU A 160 -5.60 10.33 -16.55
N ILE A 161 -5.42 11.54 -16.01
CA ILE A 161 -6.31 12.09 -14.99
C ILE A 161 -7.45 12.82 -15.71
N ALA A 162 -8.66 12.29 -15.67
CA ALA A 162 -9.85 12.99 -16.09
C ALA A 162 -10.22 14.04 -15.05
N ASN A 163 -10.39 15.29 -15.51
CA ASN A 163 -10.68 16.42 -14.65
C ASN A 163 -12.00 16.21 -13.91
N TYR A 164 -11.92 15.99 -12.59
CA TYR A 164 -13.10 15.93 -11.71
C TYR A 164 -13.43 17.32 -11.17
N GLY A 165 -12.44 18.09 -10.74
CA GLY A 165 -12.64 19.31 -9.97
C GLY A 165 -13.45 20.41 -10.69
N SER A 166 -13.18 20.60 -11.98
CA SER A 166 -13.90 21.61 -12.82
C SER A 166 -14.42 21.06 -14.14
N GLY A 167 -14.20 19.74 -14.39
CA GLY A 167 -14.64 19.05 -15.60
C GLY A 167 -16.00 18.39 -15.47
N THR A 168 -16.33 17.54 -16.45
CA THR A 168 -17.59 16.76 -16.45
C THR A 168 -17.39 15.35 -16.98
N PRO A 169 -18.29 14.40 -16.64
CA PRO A 169 -18.27 13.05 -17.23
C PRO A 169 -18.29 13.05 -18.76
N GLU A 170 -18.97 14.03 -19.40
CA GLU A 170 -19.02 14.17 -20.86
C GLU A 170 -17.68 14.61 -21.43
N GLU A 171 -16.96 15.52 -20.77
CA GLU A 171 -15.61 15.94 -21.18
C GLU A 171 -14.64 14.76 -21.11
N ALA A 172 -14.69 13.95 -20.05
CA ALA A 172 -13.90 12.75 -19.91
C ALA A 172 -14.23 11.71 -20.98
N ALA A 173 -15.54 11.47 -21.26
CA ALA A 173 -15.99 10.59 -22.33
C ALA A 173 -15.52 11.08 -23.73
N ASP A 174 -15.54 12.39 -23.97
CA ASP A 174 -15.01 12.99 -25.20
C ASP A 174 -13.50 12.78 -25.32
N TRP A 175 -12.75 12.82 -24.20
CA TRP A 175 -11.32 12.54 -24.21
C TRP A 175 -11.03 11.08 -24.53
N VAL A 176 -11.77 10.13 -23.93
CA VAL A 176 -11.69 8.70 -24.30
C VAL A 176 -11.98 8.51 -25.79
N ARG A 177 -13.03 9.16 -26.32
CA ARG A 177 -13.39 9.07 -27.74
C ARG A 177 -12.26 9.60 -28.63
N TYR A 178 -11.69 10.75 -28.27
CA TYR A 178 -10.57 11.31 -29.00
C TYR A 178 -9.36 10.39 -28.96
N ALA A 179 -8.98 9.93 -27.78
CA ALA A 179 -7.81 9.08 -27.58
C ALA A 179 -7.93 7.74 -28.31
N ASN A 180 -9.02 7.01 -28.10
CA ASN A 180 -9.08 5.61 -28.48
C ASN A 180 -9.84 5.39 -29.80
N VAL A 181 -10.86 6.21 -30.11
CA VAL A 181 -11.65 6.04 -31.34
C VAL A 181 -11.13 6.92 -32.46
N THR A 182 -10.72 8.17 -32.19
CA THR A 182 -10.29 9.11 -33.23
C THR A 182 -8.80 8.93 -33.56
N LYS A 183 -7.96 8.82 -32.56
CA LYS A 183 -6.50 8.76 -32.69
C LYS A 183 -5.91 7.34 -32.60
N ASP A 184 -6.69 6.37 -32.15
CA ASP A 184 -6.25 4.98 -31.93
C ASP A 184 -4.99 4.90 -31.05
N TYR A 185 -4.99 5.67 -29.95
CA TYR A 185 -3.86 5.71 -29.03
C TYR A 185 -3.82 4.52 -28.09
N GLY A 186 -4.96 3.88 -27.83
CA GLY A 186 -5.09 2.74 -26.93
C GLY A 186 -4.82 3.13 -25.47
N ALA A 187 -5.21 4.35 -25.06
CA ALA A 187 -5.10 4.81 -23.68
C ALA A 187 -6.02 3.99 -22.78
N LYS A 188 -5.39 3.12 -21.97
CA LYS A 188 -6.14 2.11 -21.20
C LYS A 188 -6.49 2.59 -19.80
N TYR A 189 -5.61 3.29 -19.11
CA TYR A 189 -5.75 3.64 -17.70
C TYR A 189 -6.18 5.11 -17.54
N TRP A 190 -7.18 5.33 -16.69
CA TRP A 190 -7.77 6.65 -16.44
C TRP A 190 -8.05 6.80 -14.95
N GLU A 191 -7.72 7.93 -14.39
CA GLU A 191 -8.05 8.33 -13.03
C GLU A 191 -9.19 9.34 -13.05
N VAL A 192 -10.04 9.37 -12.04
CA VAL A 192 -11.08 10.40 -11.88
C VAL A 192 -10.63 11.37 -10.79
N GLY A 193 -10.09 12.50 -11.21
CA GLY A 193 -9.50 13.49 -10.32
C GLY A 193 -8.14 13.12 -9.75
N ASN A 194 -7.57 14.04 -8.98
CA ASN A 194 -6.34 13.87 -8.22
C ASN A 194 -6.69 13.76 -6.73
N GLU A 195 -5.99 14.31 -5.81
CA GLU A 195 -6.16 14.24 -4.35
C GLU A 195 -7.43 14.91 -3.81
N LEU A 196 -8.62 14.57 -4.32
CA LEU A 196 -9.90 15.23 -3.98
C LEU A 196 -10.22 15.27 -2.47
N TYR A 197 -9.57 14.45 -1.67
CA TYR A 197 -9.61 14.57 -0.21
C TYR A 197 -9.00 15.91 0.31
N GLY A 198 -8.25 16.61 -0.55
CA GLY A 198 -7.70 17.95 -0.31
C GLY A 198 -8.57 19.12 -0.78
N ASN A 199 -9.85 18.89 -1.07
CA ASN A 199 -10.79 19.87 -1.64
C ASN A 199 -11.47 20.81 -0.61
N GLY A 200 -10.93 20.93 0.59
CA GLY A 200 -11.49 21.78 1.65
C GLY A 200 -12.47 21.06 2.59
N HIS A 201 -12.98 19.88 2.24
CA HIS A 201 -13.96 19.15 3.05
C HIS A 201 -13.44 18.83 4.46
N TYR A 202 -12.19 18.42 4.59
CA TYR A 202 -11.50 18.16 5.86
C TYR A 202 -10.68 19.37 6.35
N GLY A 203 -10.88 20.56 5.74
CA GLY A 203 -10.29 21.83 6.17
C GLY A 203 -8.94 22.16 5.53
N ALA A 204 -8.27 21.25 4.86
CA ALA A 204 -7.15 21.55 3.99
C ALA A 204 -7.67 21.71 2.54
N ASP A 205 -7.18 22.72 1.84
CA ASP A 205 -7.76 23.20 0.57
C ASP A 205 -6.62 23.45 -0.43
N TRP A 206 -6.15 22.37 -1.08
CA TRP A 206 -5.13 22.45 -2.14
C TRP A 206 -5.64 21.90 -3.47
N GLU A 207 -6.75 21.14 -3.48
CA GLU A 207 -7.38 20.68 -4.70
C GLU A 207 -8.58 21.53 -5.07
N THR A 208 -8.71 21.80 -6.36
CA THR A 208 -9.87 22.51 -6.88
C THR A 208 -11.03 21.55 -7.02
N ASP A 209 -12.16 21.90 -6.41
CA ASP A 209 -13.44 21.20 -6.58
C ASP A 209 -14.56 22.24 -6.68
N GLU A 210 -15.10 22.43 -7.88
CA GLU A 210 -16.18 23.39 -8.16
C GLU A 210 -17.58 22.83 -7.89
N HIS A 211 -17.69 21.58 -7.41
CA HIS A 211 -18.97 21.00 -7.08
C HIS A 211 -19.59 21.67 -5.85
N ALA A 212 -20.91 21.75 -5.81
CA ALA A 212 -21.64 22.33 -4.67
C ALA A 212 -21.54 21.46 -3.40
N ASP A 213 -21.29 20.17 -3.56
CA ASP A 213 -21.07 19.18 -2.51
C ASP A 213 -19.70 18.54 -2.77
N SER A 214 -18.74 18.84 -1.93
CA SER A 214 -17.36 18.35 -1.97
C SER A 214 -17.12 17.16 -1.01
N SER A 215 -18.21 16.53 -0.53
CA SER A 215 -18.11 15.39 0.37
C SER A 215 -17.54 14.14 -0.31
N PRO A 216 -16.92 13.21 0.45
CA PRO A 216 -16.43 11.94 -0.11
C PRO A 216 -17.54 11.12 -0.79
N ALA A 217 -18.79 11.20 -0.30
CA ALA A 217 -19.92 10.53 -0.92
C ALA A 217 -20.28 11.14 -2.29
N ALA A 218 -20.25 12.48 -2.41
CA ALA A 218 -20.48 13.17 -3.67
C ALA A 218 -19.40 12.82 -4.69
N TYR A 219 -18.12 12.84 -4.28
CA TYR A 219 -17.02 12.38 -5.10
C TYR A 219 -17.23 10.95 -5.60
N ALA A 220 -17.52 10.01 -4.70
CA ALA A 220 -17.68 8.60 -5.04
C ALA A 220 -18.83 8.36 -6.05
N HIS A 221 -19.95 9.06 -5.90
CA HIS A 221 -21.04 9.02 -6.87
C HIS A 221 -20.63 9.64 -8.22
N GLY A 222 -19.89 10.75 -8.20
CA GLY A 222 -19.30 11.34 -9.39
C GLY A 222 -18.39 10.37 -10.13
N VAL A 223 -17.53 9.63 -9.42
CA VAL A 223 -16.70 8.56 -10.03
C VAL A 223 -17.57 7.57 -10.79
N VAL A 224 -18.70 7.12 -10.21
CA VAL A 224 -19.60 6.17 -10.89
C VAL A 224 -20.17 6.77 -12.18
N ASP A 225 -20.48 8.07 -12.20
CA ASP A 225 -20.98 8.76 -13.38
C ASP A 225 -19.89 8.88 -14.46
N TYR A 226 -18.65 9.23 -14.06
CA TYR A 226 -17.49 9.25 -14.96
C TYR A 226 -17.22 7.87 -15.57
N VAL A 227 -17.15 6.81 -14.75
CA VAL A 227 -16.98 5.43 -15.21
C VAL A 227 -18.05 5.07 -16.25
N SER A 228 -19.31 5.39 -15.96
CA SER A 228 -20.43 5.09 -16.86
C SER A 228 -20.30 5.82 -18.20
N ALA A 229 -20.00 7.13 -18.18
CA ALA A 229 -19.88 7.94 -19.38
C ALA A 229 -18.66 7.52 -20.24
N MET A 230 -17.52 7.30 -19.61
CA MET A 230 -16.26 6.93 -20.29
C MET A 230 -16.36 5.52 -20.90
N LYS A 231 -16.86 4.54 -20.15
CA LYS A 231 -17.01 3.15 -20.63
C LYS A 231 -18.15 2.98 -21.66
N ALA A 232 -19.09 3.89 -21.73
CA ALA A 232 -20.06 3.93 -22.84
C ALA A 232 -19.37 4.23 -24.18
N VAL A 233 -18.20 4.88 -24.17
CA VAL A 233 -17.39 5.15 -25.37
C VAL A 233 -16.46 3.99 -25.68
N ASP A 234 -15.70 3.51 -24.68
CA ASP A 234 -14.76 2.39 -24.79
C ASP A 234 -14.86 1.51 -23.54
N PRO A 235 -15.55 0.36 -23.60
CA PRO A 235 -15.70 -0.52 -22.45
C PRO A 235 -14.42 -1.24 -22.04
N THR A 236 -13.33 -1.11 -22.78
CA THR A 236 -12.05 -1.80 -22.50
C THR A 236 -11.12 -1.01 -21.61
N ILE A 237 -11.38 0.28 -21.41
CA ILE A 237 -10.59 1.13 -20.50
C ILE A 237 -10.75 0.71 -19.04
N LYS A 238 -9.76 1.10 -18.25
CA LYS A 238 -9.72 0.93 -16.80
C LYS A 238 -9.81 2.30 -16.14
N VAL A 239 -10.77 2.46 -15.25
CA VAL A 239 -11.04 3.74 -14.59
C VAL A 239 -10.85 3.56 -13.09
N GLY A 240 -10.03 4.41 -12.48
CA GLY A 240 -9.66 4.38 -11.07
C GLY A 240 -10.31 5.47 -10.23
N ALA A 241 -10.49 5.17 -8.95
CA ALA A 241 -11.00 6.08 -7.93
C ALA A 241 -9.90 6.45 -6.93
N VAL A 242 -9.84 7.71 -6.52
CA VAL A 242 -8.87 8.23 -5.54
C VAL A 242 -9.25 7.79 -4.14
N LEU A 243 -8.29 7.20 -3.44
CA LEU A 243 -8.32 6.87 -2.02
C LEU A 243 -7.15 7.53 -1.30
N THR A 244 -7.14 7.43 0.02
CA THR A 244 -5.99 7.82 0.84
C THR A 244 -5.21 6.58 1.27
N THR A 245 -3.89 6.73 1.45
CA THR A 245 -3.09 5.69 2.09
C THR A 245 -3.39 5.66 3.59
N PRO A 246 -3.78 4.50 4.16
CA PRO A 246 -4.07 4.39 5.59
C PRO A 246 -2.92 4.91 6.46
N GLY A 247 -3.25 5.62 7.56
CA GLY A 247 -2.28 6.25 8.43
C GLY A 247 -1.81 7.64 7.98
N ASN A 248 -2.08 8.05 6.74
CA ASN A 248 -1.83 9.41 6.24
C ASN A 248 -3.08 10.28 6.39
N TRP A 249 -2.87 11.59 6.48
CA TRP A 249 -4.00 12.53 6.43
C TRP A 249 -4.66 12.46 5.03
N PRO A 250 -6.00 12.42 4.89
CA PRO A 250 -7.02 12.53 5.94
C PRO A 250 -7.57 11.19 6.45
N ASP A 251 -6.84 10.09 6.39
CA ASP A 251 -7.29 8.83 6.97
C ASP A 251 -7.65 8.98 8.45
N GLY A 252 -8.80 8.44 8.86
CA GLY A 252 -9.35 8.61 10.20
C GLY A 252 -9.86 10.02 10.52
N VAL A 253 -9.75 11.00 9.59
CA VAL A 253 -10.32 12.34 9.75
C VAL A 253 -11.74 12.36 9.19
N MET A 254 -12.68 12.89 9.97
CA MET A 254 -14.07 13.04 9.60
C MET A 254 -14.49 14.50 9.66
N ALA A 255 -15.28 14.95 8.70
CA ALA A 255 -15.92 16.27 8.78
C ALA A 255 -17.08 16.25 9.78
N SER A 256 -17.54 17.45 10.19
CA SER A 256 -18.65 17.55 11.13
C SER A 256 -19.94 16.94 10.58
N GLY A 257 -20.50 15.99 11.30
CA GLY A 257 -21.73 15.28 10.93
C GLY A 257 -21.52 13.97 10.17
N GLU A 258 -20.29 13.61 9.83
CA GLU A 258 -19.97 12.33 9.22
C GLU A 258 -19.67 11.25 10.25
N SER A 259 -19.90 10.00 9.91
CA SER A 259 -19.60 8.82 10.72
C SER A 259 -18.43 8.00 10.16
N ALA A 260 -17.93 8.32 8.96
CA ALA A 260 -16.84 7.64 8.29
C ALA A 260 -15.91 8.66 7.60
N ASP A 261 -14.64 8.32 7.47
CA ASP A 261 -13.63 9.10 6.74
C ASP A 261 -13.74 8.90 5.20
N TRP A 262 -12.74 9.40 4.47
CA TRP A 262 -12.68 9.31 3.02
C TRP A 262 -12.80 7.87 2.51
N ASN A 263 -11.87 6.98 2.91
CA ASN A 263 -11.84 5.60 2.41
C ASN A 263 -13.09 4.82 2.77
N HIS A 264 -13.53 4.87 4.03
CA HIS A 264 -14.71 4.16 4.51
C HIS A 264 -16.01 4.67 3.88
N THR A 265 -16.01 5.89 3.34
CA THR A 265 -17.15 6.43 2.58
C THR A 265 -17.07 6.08 1.09
N VAL A 266 -15.88 6.26 0.47
CA VAL A 266 -15.71 6.09 -0.99
C VAL A 266 -15.75 4.62 -1.40
N ILE A 267 -15.01 3.75 -0.70
CA ILE A 267 -14.85 2.33 -1.08
C ILE A 267 -16.18 1.62 -1.29
N PRO A 268 -17.17 1.66 -0.37
CA PRO A 268 -18.43 0.93 -0.55
C PRO A 268 -19.24 1.39 -1.77
N ILE A 269 -19.11 2.66 -2.18
CA ILE A 269 -19.84 3.24 -3.31
C ILE A 269 -19.21 2.83 -4.64
N VAL A 270 -17.85 2.85 -4.72
CA VAL A 270 -17.11 2.56 -5.95
C VAL A 270 -16.82 1.07 -6.15
N ALA A 271 -17.01 0.24 -5.12
CA ALA A 271 -16.80 -1.21 -5.16
C ALA A 271 -17.53 -1.86 -6.35
N GLY A 272 -16.78 -2.59 -7.20
CA GLY A 272 -17.29 -3.23 -8.40
C GLY A 272 -17.74 -2.27 -9.51
N LYS A 273 -17.48 -0.96 -9.38
CA LYS A 273 -17.70 0.08 -10.39
C LYS A 273 -16.38 0.60 -10.94
N ALA A 274 -15.48 1.07 -10.08
CA ALA A 274 -14.12 1.39 -10.46
C ALA A 274 -13.32 0.10 -10.74
N ASP A 275 -12.39 0.16 -11.71
CA ASP A 275 -11.54 -0.97 -12.08
C ASP A 275 -10.29 -1.08 -11.22
N PHE A 276 -9.86 0.00 -10.60
CA PHE A 276 -8.72 0.07 -9.66
C PHE A 276 -8.90 1.24 -8.70
N VAL A 277 -8.08 1.28 -7.67
CA VAL A 277 -7.99 2.40 -6.73
C VAL A 277 -6.61 3.02 -6.76
N ILE A 278 -6.55 4.29 -6.40
CA ILE A 278 -5.38 5.15 -6.51
C ILE A 278 -5.04 5.62 -5.10
N VAL A 279 -3.77 5.53 -4.73
CA VAL A 279 -3.23 6.13 -3.51
C VAL A 279 -1.95 6.90 -3.82
N HIS A 280 -1.68 7.93 -3.02
CA HIS A 280 -0.42 8.67 -3.01
C HIS A 280 0.28 8.43 -1.68
N TRP A 281 1.61 8.35 -1.70
CA TRP A 281 2.38 8.05 -0.51
C TRP A 281 3.64 8.93 -0.40
N TYR A 282 3.59 9.89 0.50
CA TYR A 282 4.69 10.78 0.82
C TYR A 282 5.01 10.63 2.32
N PRO A 283 5.87 9.69 2.69
CA PRO A 283 6.11 9.39 4.09
C PRO A 283 6.82 10.56 4.79
N GLY A 284 6.52 10.72 6.07
CA GLY A 284 7.20 11.68 6.91
C GLY A 284 8.66 11.26 7.15
N GLY A 285 9.51 12.25 7.42
CA GLY A 285 10.90 12.06 7.82
C GLY A 285 11.52 13.43 8.05
N SER A 286 12.41 13.54 9.04
CA SER A 286 13.13 14.80 9.32
C SER A 286 14.56 14.77 8.81
N ASP A 287 15.05 13.59 8.45
CA ASP A 287 16.43 13.35 8.01
C ASP A 287 16.50 12.04 7.17
N ALA A 288 17.68 11.76 6.65
CA ALA A 288 17.94 10.58 5.82
C ALA A 288 17.59 9.27 6.53
N ALA A 289 17.94 9.10 7.79
CA ALA A 289 17.70 7.84 8.52
C ALA A 289 16.21 7.59 8.73
N GLY A 290 15.47 8.63 9.14
CA GLY A 290 14.01 8.57 9.29
C GLY A 290 13.32 8.23 7.97
N MET A 291 13.68 8.90 6.88
CA MET A 291 13.15 8.64 5.54
C MET A 291 13.44 7.20 5.08
N LEU A 292 14.70 6.73 5.21
CA LEU A 292 15.11 5.39 4.77
C LEU A 292 14.49 4.25 5.59
N GLY A 293 13.92 4.54 6.75
CA GLY A 293 13.14 3.60 7.56
C GLY A 293 11.69 3.43 7.10
N THR A 294 11.15 4.37 6.30
CA THR A 294 9.73 4.40 5.96
C THR A 294 9.26 3.34 4.95
N PRO A 295 10.05 2.87 3.96
CA PRO A 295 9.56 1.88 3.01
C PRO A 295 9.01 0.60 3.65
N SER A 296 9.55 0.19 4.81
CA SER A 296 9.04 -0.96 5.56
C SER A 296 7.62 -0.75 6.11
N GLN A 297 7.17 0.50 6.32
CA GLN A 297 5.83 0.84 6.80
C GLN A 297 4.79 0.71 5.69
N LEU A 298 5.17 1.00 4.44
CA LEU A 298 4.27 0.93 3.28
C LEU A 298 3.61 -0.44 3.13
N ALA A 299 4.31 -1.53 3.44
CA ALA A 299 3.74 -2.87 3.39
C ALA A 299 2.51 -3.01 4.31
N GLY A 300 2.59 -2.52 5.55
CA GLY A 300 1.49 -2.54 6.51
C GLY A 300 0.32 -1.64 6.10
N GLU A 301 0.61 -0.47 5.53
CA GLU A 301 -0.41 0.47 5.03
C GLU A 301 -1.16 -0.14 3.82
N LEU A 302 -0.46 -0.81 2.90
CA LEU A 302 -1.08 -1.52 1.78
C LEU A 302 -1.90 -2.74 2.23
N GLU A 303 -1.44 -3.47 3.27
CA GLU A 303 -2.21 -4.55 3.88
C GLU A 303 -3.52 -4.02 4.50
N GLN A 304 -3.46 -2.89 5.21
CA GLN A 304 -4.64 -2.24 5.77
C GLN A 304 -5.61 -1.79 4.67
N LEU A 305 -5.13 -1.13 3.61
CA LEU A 305 -5.95 -0.74 2.47
C LEU A 305 -6.61 -1.95 1.81
N ARG A 306 -5.88 -3.05 1.68
CA ARG A 306 -6.41 -4.31 1.16
C ARG A 306 -7.53 -4.85 2.04
N ALA A 307 -7.38 -4.77 3.37
CA ALA A 307 -8.42 -5.19 4.32
C ALA A 307 -9.68 -4.31 4.23
N GLU A 308 -9.54 -3.00 4.02
CA GLU A 308 -10.68 -2.09 3.78
C GLU A 308 -11.43 -2.44 2.48
N LEU A 309 -10.70 -2.72 1.40
CA LEU A 309 -11.28 -3.19 0.14
C LEU A 309 -11.96 -4.56 0.30
N ASP A 310 -11.35 -5.49 1.02
CA ASP A 310 -11.91 -6.82 1.32
C ASP A 310 -13.22 -6.70 2.10
N ALA A 311 -13.29 -5.82 3.10
CA ALA A 311 -14.49 -5.57 3.91
C ALA A 311 -15.67 -5.06 3.06
N ALA A 312 -15.40 -4.32 1.98
CA ALA A 312 -16.39 -3.85 1.03
C ALA A 312 -16.69 -4.85 -0.11
N GLY A 313 -16.12 -6.06 -0.08
CA GLY A 313 -16.29 -7.05 -1.15
C GLY A 313 -15.52 -6.71 -2.43
N ALA A 314 -14.55 -5.80 -2.36
CA ALA A 314 -13.73 -5.31 -3.47
C ALA A 314 -12.26 -5.74 -3.36
N GLY A 315 -11.97 -6.81 -2.62
CA GLY A 315 -10.62 -7.25 -2.28
C GLY A 315 -9.71 -7.58 -3.48
N ASP A 316 -10.27 -7.88 -4.65
CA ASP A 316 -9.49 -8.11 -5.89
C ASP A 316 -9.23 -6.81 -6.68
N THR A 317 -9.71 -5.64 -6.20
CA THR A 317 -9.49 -4.36 -6.88
C THR A 317 -8.00 -4.01 -6.90
N PRO A 318 -7.38 -3.80 -8.09
CA PRO A 318 -5.99 -3.41 -8.19
C PRO A 318 -5.70 -2.07 -7.50
N ILE A 319 -4.49 -1.92 -6.95
CA ILE A 319 -4.01 -0.69 -6.31
C ILE A 319 -2.93 -0.07 -7.20
N ALA A 320 -3.05 1.22 -7.47
CA ALA A 320 -2.04 2.06 -8.10
C ALA A 320 -1.46 3.04 -7.06
N LEU A 321 -0.15 3.11 -6.96
CA LEU A 321 0.55 4.16 -6.21
C LEU A 321 1.04 5.19 -7.23
N THR A 322 0.17 6.16 -7.56
CA THR A 322 0.40 7.06 -8.69
C THR A 322 1.19 8.32 -8.35
N GLU A 323 1.51 8.50 -7.06
CA GLU A 323 2.51 9.48 -6.63
C GLU A 323 3.27 8.96 -5.42
N THR A 324 4.59 9.08 -5.48
CA THR A 324 5.49 8.93 -4.34
C THR A 324 6.78 9.69 -4.56
N ASN A 325 7.31 10.24 -3.48
CA ASN A 325 8.65 10.82 -3.39
C ASN A 325 9.03 10.98 -1.91
N SER A 326 10.25 11.38 -1.62
CA SER A 326 10.64 11.83 -0.28
C SER A 326 10.25 13.30 -0.06
N ASN A 327 10.12 13.68 1.22
CA ASN A 327 9.91 15.07 1.64
C ASN A 327 11.20 15.75 2.13
N VAL A 328 12.32 15.05 2.06
CA VAL A 328 13.65 15.53 2.48
C VAL A 328 14.71 14.97 1.55
N LEU A 329 15.77 15.74 1.29
CA LEU A 329 16.92 15.30 0.48
C LEU A 329 16.53 14.78 -0.92
N MET A 330 15.55 15.44 -1.56
CA MET A 330 14.72 14.95 -2.66
C MET A 330 15.50 14.51 -3.91
N ASP A 331 16.59 15.21 -4.24
CA ASP A 331 17.40 14.95 -5.45
C ASP A 331 18.78 14.33 -5.09
N THR A 332 18.89 13.64 -3.93
CA THR A 332 20.16 13.14 -3.39
C THR A 332 20.23 11.61 -3.34
N GLN A 333 21.40 11.07 -2.97
CA GLN A 333 21.62 9.62 -2.87
C GLN A 333 20.68 8.92 -1.87
N PRO A 334 20.40 9.43 -0.65
CA PRO A 334 19.40 8.82 0.22
C PRO A 334 18.04 8.62 -0.45
N THR A 335 17.58 9.58 -1.24
CA THR A 335 16.30 9.44 -1.97
C THR A 335 16.36 8.42 -3.10
N ALA A 336 17.54 8.18 -3.71
CA ALA A 336 17.71 7.05 -4.62
C ALA A 336 17.53 5.70 -3.92
N LEU A 337 18.06 5.55 -2.69
CA LEU A 337 17.89 4.34 -1.89
C LEU A 337 16.42 4.15 -1.49
N PHE A 338 15.78 5.23 -1.04
CA PHE A 338 14.35 5.27 -0.73
C PHE A 338 13.50 4.84 -1.94
N ALA A 339 13.75 5.39 -3.13
CA ALA A 339 13.02 5.05 -4.34
C ALA A 339 13.12 3.54 -4.64
N ALA A 340 14.33 2.98 -4.64
CA ALA A 340 14.54 1.57 -4.93
C ALA A 340 13.81 0.64 -3.93
N ASP A 341 13.84 0.96 -2.65
CA ASP A 341 13.18 0.19 -1.60
C ASP A 341 11.66 0.30 -1.68
N THR A 342 11.13 1.52 -1.92
CA THR A 342 9.70 1.80 -2.04
C THR A 342 9.06 1.06 -3.21
N TYR A 343 9.68 1.10 -4.41
CA TYR A 343 9.14 0.43 -5.59
C TYR A 343 8.99 -1.08 -5.37
N PHE A 344 10.05 -1.75 -4.92
CA PHE A 344 9.96 -3.19 -4.68
C PHE A 344 9.04 -3.55 -3.52
N THR A 345 9.01 -2.73 -2.45
CA THR A 345 8.05 -2.94 -1.36
C THR A 345 6.61 -2.84 -1.87
N ALA A 346 6.27 -1.81 -2.66
CA ALA A 346 4.92 -1.66 -3.22
C ALA A 346 4.56 -2.83 -4.16
N LEU A 347 5.46 -3.19 -5.09
CA LEU A 347 5.22 -4.27 -6.04
C LEU A 347 5.05 -5.64 -5.37
N THR A 348 5.83 -5.94 -4.32
CA THR A 348 5.69 -7.20 -3.55
C THR A 348 4.39 -7.25 -2.74
N ASN A 349 3.76 -6.10 -2.49
CA ASN A 349 2.46 -5.98 -1.80
C ASN A 349 1.29 -5.72 -2.75
N GLY A 350 1.44 -6.06 -4.05
CA GLY A 350 0.32 -6.14 -4.98
C GLY A 350 -0.07 -4.82 -5.65
N VAL A 351 0.77 -3.79 -5.60
CA VAL A 351 0.62 -2.56 -6.38
C VAL A 351 1.02 -2.84 -7.84
N PHE A 352 0.23 -2.37 -8.81
CA PHE A 352 0.50 -2.67 -10.23
C PHE A 352 1.28 -1.58 -10.97
N THR A 353 1.37 -0.38 -10.43
CA THR A 353 2.23 0.72 -10.87
C THR A 353 2.67 1.55 -9.68
N VAL A 354 3.92 2.04 -9.72
CA VAL A 354 4.46 3.02 -8.77
C VAL A 354 4.98 4.17 -9.61
N ASP A 355 4.38 5.35 -9.49
CA ASP A 355 4.70 6.47 -10.34
C ASP A 355 5.45 7.54 -9.52
N TRP A 356 6.73 7.72 -9.84
CA TRP A 356 7.56 8.72 -9.18
C TRP A 356 7.08 10.14 -9.49
N TRP A 357 7.01 10.98 -8.50
CA TRP A 357 6.77 12.41 -8.65
C TRP A 357 8.11 13.14 -8.67
N ASN A 358 8.57 13.76 -9.81
CA ASN A 358 8.07 13.63 -11.16
C ASN A 358 9.25 13.66 -12.17
N THR A 359 9.02 14.01 -13.45
CA THR A 359 10.11 14.10 -14.46
C THR A 359 11.04 15.28 -14.20
N HIS A 360 10.50 16.50 -14.16
CA HIS A 360 11.19 17.76 -13.78
C HIS A 360 10.23 18.54 -12.87
N ASN A 361 10.68 18.87 -11.67
CA ASN A 361 9.84 19.65 -10.74
C ASN A 361 10.35 21.09 -10.58
N GLY A 362 11.65 21.27 -10.60
CA GLY A 362 12.33 22.53 -10.35
C GLY A 362 12.75 22.72 -8.90
N PRO A 363 13.73 23.59 -8.65
CA PRO A 363 14.35 23.71 -7.34
C PRO A 363 13.42 24.34 -6.31
N GLY A 364 13.36 23.70 -5.16
CA GLY A 364 12.67 24.14 -3.95
C GLY A 364 13.59 24.83 -2.93
N ALA A 365 13.49 24.40 -1.69
CA ALA A 365 14.35 24.87 -0.61
C ALA A 365 15.70 24.15 -0.66
N VAL A 366 16.76 24.89 -0.99
CA VAL A 366 18.11 24.36 -1.08
C VAL A 366 18.65 24.00 0.30
N SER A 367 19.19 22.79 0.42
CA SER A 367 19.86 22.30 1.64
C SER A 367 21.17 21.58 1.30
N THR A 368 21.79 20.95 2.30
CA THR A 368 23.02 20.16 2.11
C THR A 368 22.77 18.75 2.66
N ALA A 369 22.98 17.75 1.83
CA ALA A 369 22.87 16.36 2.20
C ALA A 369 24.00 15.94 3.17
N PRO A 370 23.85 14.83 3.92
CA PRO A 370 24.85 14.37 4.89
C PRO A 370 26.23 14.11 4.29
N ASP A 371 26.30 13.75 3.01
CA ASP A 371 27.52 13.53 2.24
C ASP A 371 28.17 14.84 1.76
N GLY A 372 27.51 16.00 1.99
CA GLY A 372 27.90 17.33 1.54
C GLY A 372 27.50 17.66 0.09
N ALA A 373 26.67 16.84 -0.56
CA ALA A 373 26.05 17.19 -1.84
C ALA A 373 25.03 18.32 -1.65
N THR A 374 24.80 19.10 -2.69
CA THR A 374 23.69 20.08 -2.71
C THR A 374 22.39 19.31 -2.92
N ASP A 375 21.44 19.50 -2.03
CA ASP A 375 20.03 19.16 -2.22
C ASP A 375 19.33 20.41 -2.71
N TYR A 376 18.87 20.39 -3.95
CA TYR A 376 18.15 21.52 -4.57
C TYR A 376 16.68 21.56 -4.13
N GLY A 377 16.22 20.53 -3.40
CA GLY A 377 14.83 20.39 -3.03
C GLY A 377 13.94 20.11 -4.24
N ASP A 378 14.51 19.48 -5.28
CA ASP A 378 13.81 19.14 -6.52
C ASP A 378 13.28 17.69 -6.44
N MET A 379 11.98 17.52 -6.60
CA MET A 379 11.34 16.21 -6.65
C MET A 379 11.51 15.50 -8.00
N GLY A 380 12.11 16.17 -8.99
CA GLY A 380 12.33 15.60 -10.32
C GLY A 380 13.34 14.46 -10.35
N LEU A 381 13.19 13.57 -11.33
CA LEU A 381 14.25 12.61 -11.69
C LEU A 381 15.39 13.30 -12.44
N LEU A 382 15.06 14.38 -13.15
CA LEU A 382 15.93 15.13 -14.03
C LEU A 382 15.90 16.59 -13.62
N SER A 383 17.07 17.24 -13.63
CA SER A 383 17.19 18.67 -13.40
C SER A 383 16.35 19.47 -14.40
N SER A 384 15.60 20.44 -13.91
CA SER A 384 14.91 21.44 -14.71
C SER A 384 15.84 22.52 -15.26
N GLY A 385 17.07 22.65 -14.73
CA GLY A 385 18.00 23.73 -14.97
C GLY A 385 17.59 25.05 -14.29
N GLY A 386 16.64 25.00 -13.35
CA GLY A 386 16.12 26.14 -12.62
C GLY A 386 17.08 26.67 -11.55
N CYS A 387 16.73 27.82 -10.96
CA CYS A 387 17.51 28.42 -9.89
C CYS A 387 16.61 28.89 -8.75
N THR A 388 17.06 28.68 -7.50
CA THR A 388 16.49 29.31 -6.31
C THR A 388 17.52 30.28 -5.73
N GLY A 389 17.23 31.59 -5.82
CA GLY A 389 18.21 32.63 -5.48
C GLY A 389 19.43 32.55 -6.37
N ASP A 390 20.60 32.48 -5.76
CA ASP A 390 21.90 32.38 -6.47
C ASP A 390 22.35 30.90 -6.70
N VAL A 391 21.57 29.91 -6.26
CA VAL A 391 21.88 28.51 -6.43
C VAL A 391 21.07 27.94 -7.58
N CYS A 392 21.77 27.44 -8.61
CA CYS A 392 21.16 26.84 -9.78
C CYS A 392 21.44 25.33 -9.82
N GLU A 393 20.45 24.61 -10.30
CA GLU A 393 20.61 23.20 -10.66
C GLU A 393 21.64 22.99 -11.78
N PRO A 394 22.10 21.76 -11.98
CA PRO A 394 22.86 21.40 -13.18
C PRO A 394 22.05 21.71 -14.46
N PRO A 395 22.66 21.65 -15.65
CA PRO A 395 21.92 21.81 -16.90
C PRO A 395 20.68 20.90 -17.00
N VAL A 396 19.63 21.37 -17.65
CA VAL A 396 18.40 20.63 -17.88
C VAL A 396 18.67 19.20 -18.37
N ASN A 397 17.88 18.24 -17.90
CA ASN A 397 18.06 16.80 -18.19
C ASN A 397 19.33 16.18 -17.59
N THR A 398 20.01 16.83 -16.64
CA THR A 398 21.03 16.14 -15.84
C THR A 398 20.32 15.20 -14.87
N PRO A 399 20.60 13.89 -14.91
CA PRO A 399 19.98 12.94 -13.99
C PRO A 399 20.35 13.20 -12.54
N PHE A 400 19.38 13.21 -11.65
CA PHE A 400 19.57 13.13 -10.21
C PHE A 400 19.72 11.68 -9.74
N PRO A 401 20.27 11.42 -8.53
CA PRO A 401 20.44 10.05 -8.01
C PRO A 401 19.20 9.14 -8.10
N PRO A 402 17.94 9.57 -7.86
CA PRO A 402 16.75 8.72 -8.02
C PRO A 402 16.58 8.14 -9.44
N TYR A 403 17.05 8.82 -10.48
CA TYR A 403 17.05 8.32 -11.85
C TYR A 403 17.84 7.00 -11.97
N TYR A 404 19.02 6.94 -11.36
CA TYR A 404 19.83 5.72 -11.37
C TYR A 404 19.21 4.59 -10.53
N ALA A 405 18.47 4.92 -9.49
CA ALA A 405 17.69 3.93 -8.75
C ALA A 405 16.67 3.24 -9.67
N LEU A 406 15.92 3.98 -10.48
CA LEU A 406 14.97 3.40 -11.44
C LEU A 406 15.68 2.53 -12.49
N GLN A 407 16.86 2.94 -12.95
CA GLN A 407 17.68 2.07 -13.80
C GLN A 407 18.12 0.77 -13.12
N MET A 408 18.42 0.82 -11.80
CA MET A 408 18.76 -0.38 -11.02
C MET A 408 17.56 -1.31 -10.88
N LEU A 409 16.34 -0.77 -10.69
CA LEU A 409 15.11 -1.57 -10.66
C LEU A 409 14.92 -2.37 -11.95
N SER A 410 15.02 -1.71 -13.12
CA SER A 410 14.84 -2.35 -14.44
C SER A 410 15.95 -3.35 -14.78
N ARG A 411 17.11 -3.26 -14.14
CA ARG A 411 18.20 -4.26 -14.21
C ARG A 411 17.91 -5.47 -13.33
N THR A 412 17.30 -5.25 -12.16
CA THR A 412 16.97 -6.31 -11.21
C THR A 412 15.81 -7.15 -11.69
N GLY A 413 14.77 -6.53 -12.25
CA GLY A 413 13.59 -7.22 -12.75
C GLY A 413 12.89 -6.45 -13.86
N ARG A 414 12.32 -7.20 -14.80
CA ARG A 414 11.59 -6.70 -15.97
C ARG A 414 10.15 -7.17 -15.94
N PRO A 415 9.26 -6.55 -16.68
CA PRO A 415 7.91 -7.04 -16.85
C PRO A 415 7.86 -8.54 -17.16
N GLY A 416 7.00 -9.24 -16.42
CA GLY A 416 6.83 -10.70 -16.52
C GLY A 416 7.78 -11.52 -15.64
N ASP A 417 8.82 -10.93 -15.06
CA ASP A 417 9.70 -11.59 -14.11
C ASP A 417 8.97 -11.77 -12.75
N GLN A 418 9.38 -12.77 -11.98
CA GLN A 418 8.72 -13.14 -10.75
C GLN A 418 9.43 -12.53 -9.54
N LEU A 419 8.72 -11.72 -8.77
CA LEU A 419 9.11 -11.31 -7.42
C LEU A 419 9.17 -12.55 -6.51
N VAL A 420 10.25 -12.69 -5.73
CA VAL A 420 10.42 -13.79 -4.77
C VAL A 420 10.80 -13.25 -3.40
N ASN A 421 10.54 -14.05 -2.36
CA ASN A 421 10.78 -13.62 -1.00
C ASN A 421 12.29 -13.44 -0.72
N ALA A 422 12.63 -12.27 -0.14
CA ALA A 422 13.95 -11.95 0.36
C ALA A 422 13.85 -11.21 1.70
N GLY A 423 14.87 -11.34 2.55
CA GLY A 423 14.91 -10.66 3.82
C GLY A 423 16.35 -10.51 4.32
N SER A 424 16.57 -9.49 5.13
CA SER A 424 17.85 -9.14 5.73
C SER A 424 17.78 -9.22 7.26
N THR A 425 18.89 -9.56 7.91
CA THR A 425 19.02 -9.52 9.38
C THR A 425 19.39 -8.13 9.91
N SER A 426 19.63 -7.17 9.02
CA SER A 426 20.01 -5.79 9.39
C SER A 426 18.96 -4.79 8.89
N GLU A 427 18.54 -3.86 9.74
CA GLU A 427 17.68 -2.74 9.35
C GLU A 427 18.37 -1.74 8.41
N LEU A 428 19.72 -1.72 8.41
CA LEU A 428 20.52 -0.89 7.52
C LEU A 428 20.73 -1.51 6.13
N VAL A 429 20.29 -2.73 5.91
CA VAL A 429 20.39 -3.41 4.60
C VAL A 429 19.03 -3.92 4.19
N SER A 430 18.44 -3.36 3.14
CA SER A 430 17.24 -3.93 2.50
C SER A 430 17.61 -4.92 1.41
N ALA A 431 16.78 -5.94 1.22
CA ALA A 431 16.96 -6.96 0.19
C ALA A 431 15.64 -7.27 -0.51
N HIS A 432 15.69 -7.26 -1.85
CA HIS A 432 14.60 -7.69 -2.73
C HIS A 432 15.14 -8.68 -3.76
N ALA A 433 14.31 -9.58 -4.24
CA ALA A 433 14.78 -10.58 -5.20
C ALA A 433 13.75 -10.84 -6.30
N VAL A 434 14.27 -11.09 -7.49
CA VAL A 434 13.49 -11.34 -8.71
C VAL A 434 14.05 -12.56 -9.43
N ARG A 435 13.17 -13.48 -9.78
CA ARG A 435 13.47 -14.57 -10.66
C ARG A 435 13.10 -14.17 -12.08
N GLN A 436 14.10 -14.01 -12.93
CA GLN A 436 13.93 -13.57 -14.31
C GLN A 436 13.37 -14.70 -15.19
N ALA A 437 12.77 -14.33 -16.32
CA ALA A 437 12.14 -15.29 -17.23
C ALA A 437 13.15 -16.26 -17.88
N ASP A 438 14.42 -15.88 -17.99
CA ASP A 438 15.52 -16.72 -18.48
C ASP A 438 16.05 -17.69 -17.42
N GLY A 439 15.61 -17.56 -16.18
CA GLY A 439 15.95 -18.41 -15.05
C GLY A 439 16.98 -17.80 -14.09
N ASP A 440 17.56 -16.66 -14.43
CA ASP A 440 18.47 -15.92 -13.55
C ASP A 440 17.76 -15.47 -12.29
N LEU A 441 18.51 -15.37 -11.19
CA LEU A 441 18.04 -14.83 -9.90
C LEU A 441 18.80 -13.53 -9.61
N SER A 442 18.09 -12.42 -9.70
CA SER A 442 18.63 -11.11 -9.35
C SER A 442 18.24 -10.75 -7.92
N VAL A 443 19.21 -10.29 -7.13
CA VAL A 443 19.03 -9.81 -5.76
C VAL A 443 19.46 -8.35 -5.71
N LEU A 444 18.52 -7.47 -5.36
CA LEU A 444 18.78 -6.06 -5.07
C LEU A 444 19.10 -5.90 -3.60
N LEU A 445 20.25 -5.33 -3.30
CA LEU A 445 20.74 -5.05 -1.96
C LEU A 445 20.94 -3.54 -1.80
N ILE A 446 20.37 -2.96 -0.75
CA ILE A 446 20.42 -1.52 -0.49
C ILE A 446 21.11 -1.30 0.84
N ASN A 447 22.32 -0.70 0.82
CA ASN A 447 23.01 -0.28 2.03
C ASN A 447 22.59 1.15 2.41
N LYS A 448 21.88 1.28 3.52
CA LYS A 448 21.35 2.54 4.08
C LYS A 448 22.32 3.22 5.05
N ASP A 449 23.48 2.62 5.33
CA ASP A 449 24.49 3.21 6.21
C ASP A 449 25.26 4.31 5.45
N PRO A 450 25.31 5.55 5.99
CA PRO A 450 25.98 6.67 5.31
C PRO A 450 27.51 6.55 5.29
N SER A 451 28.11 5.72 6.13
CA SER A 451 29.54 5.72 6.40
C SER A 451 30.20 4.35 6.37
N ALA A 452 29.47 3.29 6.69
CA ALA A 452 30.02 1.95 6.77
C ALA A 452 29.68 1.10 5.55
N SER A 453 30.66 0.36 5.06
CA SER A 453 30.43 -0.75 4.15
C SER A 453 29.94 -1.96 4.94
N HIS A 454 28.95 -2.66 4.42
CA HIS A 454 28.47 -3.91 4.98
C HIS A 454 28.89 -5.09 4.09
N THR A 455 29.34 -6.18 4.70
CA THR A 455 29.51 -7.46 4.00
C THR A 455 28.20 -8.24 4.16
N VAL A 456 27.63 -8.70 3.06
CA VAL A 456 26.40 -9.49 3.01
C VAL A 456 26.73 -10.91 2.60
N ASP A 457 26.21 -11.90 3.32
CA ASP A 457 26.20 -13.30 2.92
C ASP A 457 24.81 -13.72 2.43
N LEU A 458 24.73 -14.19 1.15
CA LEU A 458 23.49 -14.60 0.52
C LEU A 458 23.19 -16.09 0.80
N HIS A 459 22.07 -16.36 1.45
CA HIS A 459 21.54 -17.69 1.74
C HIS A 459 20.37 -18.00 0.80
N LEU A 460 20.60 -18.86 -0.19
CA LEU A 460 19.61 -19.18 -1.22
C LEU A 460 18.86 -20.46 -0.86
N SER A 461 17.54 -20.43 -1.01
CA SER A 461 16.69 -21.61 -0.99
C SER A 461 15.84 -21.67 -2.26
N GLY A 462 15.58 -22.89 -2.77
CA GLY A 462 14.83 -23.05 -4.01
C GLY A 462 15.57 -22.61 -5.29
N TYR A 463 16.88 -22.38 -5.20
CA TYR A 463 17.74 -22.00 -6.32
C TYR A 463 19.12 -22.65 -6.21
N THR A 464 19.66 -23.08 -7.34
CA THR A 464 21.01 -23.64 -7.42
C THR A 464 21.75 -22.95 -8.56
N THR A 465 22.88 -22.33 -8.25
CA THR A 465 23.74 -21.67 -9.24
C THR A 465 24.52 -22.68 -10.07
N ASP A 466 24.95 -22.29 -11.27
CA ASP A 466 25.84 -23.08 -12.11
C ASP A 466 27.30 -23.01 -11.67
N GLY A 467 27.62 -22.11 -10.71
CA GLY A 467 28.95 -21.87 -10.17
C GLY A 467 29.77 -20.85 -10.97
N SER A 468 29.21 -20.22 -12.00
CA SER A 468 29.82 -19.09 -12.68
C SER A 468 29.85 -17.85 -11.76
N PRO A 469 30.76 -16.88 -12.02
CA PRO A 469 30.71 -15.59 -11.35
C PRO A 469 29.37 -14.90 -11.59
N ALA A 470 28.85 -14.24 -10.54
CA ALA A 470 27.64 -13.43 -10.65
C ALA A 470 27.91 -12.13 -11.42
N ASP A 471 26.91 -11.63 -12.16
CA ASP A 471 26.93 -10.27 -12.68
C ASP A 471 26.57 -9.30 -11.55
N VAL A 472 27.37 -8.27 -11.33
CA VAL A 472 27.18 -7.28 -10.27
C VAL A 472 27.08 -5.89 -10.88
N ALA A 473 26.02 -5.17 -10.56
CA ALA A 473 25.83 -3.76 -10.87
C ALA A 473 25.75 -2.95 -9.56
N VAL A 474 26.46 -1.84 -9.48
CA VAL A 474 26.50 -1.00 -8.27
C VAL A 474 26.27 0.46 -8.62
N PHE A 475 25.32 1.09 -7.96
CA PHE A 475 25.16 2.54 -7.93
C PHE A 475 25.57 3.04 -6.54
N ARG A 476 26.60 3.89 -6.52
CA ARG A 476 27.25 4.38 -5.28
C ARG A 476 26.94 5.84 -5.05
N ASP A 477 27.12 6.24 -3.82
CA ASP A 477 27.10 7.66 -3.47
C ASP A 477 27.99 8.49 -4.38
N ARG A 478 27.49 9.65 -4.81
CA ARG A 478 28.13 10.60 -5.75
C ARG A 478 28.52 10.04 -7.12
N ALA A 479 28.04 8.86 -7.47
CA ALA A 479 28.27 8.35 -8.82
C ALA A 479 27.30 9.01 -9.81
N SER A 480 27.78 9.20 -11.04
CA SER A 480 26.99 9.65 -12.19
C SER A 480 26.73 8.52 -13.21
N SER A 481 26.96 7.28 -12.81
CA SER A 481 26.78 6.08 -13.62
C SER A 481 26.70 4.85 -12.72
N ILE A 482 26.15 3.78 -13.27
CA ILE A 482 26.12 2.45 -12.66
C ILE A 482 27.39 1.70 -13.08
N ASP A 483 28.20 1.27 -12.09
CA ASP A 483 29.35 0.41 -12.33
C ASP A 483 28.90 -1.04 -12.52
N THR A 484 29.56 -1.78 -13.41
CA THR A 484 29.31 -3.20 -13.61
C THR A 484 30.58 -4.02 -13.50
N ALA A 485 30.49 -5.20 -12.88
CA ALA A 485 31.57 -6.13 -12.67
C ALA A 485 31.04 -7.57 -12.60
N THR A 486 31.92 -8.54 -12.50
CA THR A 486 31.59 -9.90 -12.08
C THR A 486 32.13 -10.13 -10.67
N GLY A 487 31.41 -10.91 -9.85
CA GLY A 487 31.73 -11.10 -8.44
C GLY A 487 31.40 -12.48 -7.90
N ASP A 488 31.65 -12.67 -6.60
CA ASP A 488 31.18 -13.83 -5.88
C ASP A 488 29.66 -13.78 -5.74
N GLY A 489 28.97 -14.85 -6.12
CA GLY A 489 27.51 -14.96 -6.01
C GLY A 489 26.99 -15.19 -4.57
N ARG A 490 27.87 -15.27 -3.56
CA ARG A 490 27.47 -15.53 -2.17
C ARG A 490 27.78 -14.39 -1.23
N THR A 491 28.95 -13.80 -1.35
CA THR A 491 29.40 -12.74 -0.45
C THR A 491 29.56 -11.44 -1.23
N GLN A 492 28.91 -10.37 -0.77
CA GLN A 492 28.93 -9.06 -1.39
C GLN A 492 29.39 -7.98 -0.40
N ALA A 493 30.29 -7.11 -0.86
CA ALA A 493 30.65 -5.90 -0.12
C ALA A 493 29.79 -4.75 -0.64
N LEU A 494 28.92 -4.21 0.20
CA LEU A 494 28.04 -3.08 -0.13
C LEU A 494 28.69 -1.78 0.35
N PRO A 495 29.10 -0.87 -0.54
CA PRO A 495 29.59 0.44 -0.14
C PRO A 495 28.56 1.23 0.69
N PRO A 496 28.97 2.26 1.44
CA PRO A 496 28.03 3.18 2.08
C PRO A 496 27.06 3.77 1.06
N TYR A 497 25.79 3.98 1.45
CA TYR A 497 24.74 4.56 0.60
C TYR A 497 24.78 4.04 -0.84
N SER A 498 24.57 2.74 -1.00
CA SER A 498 24.63 2.10 -2.32
C SER A 498 23.45 1.20 -2.63
N ILE A 499 23.18 1.04 -3.92
CA ILE A 499 22.26 0.05 -4.47
C ILE A 499 23.11 -0.94 -5.27
N THR A 500 23.03 -2.24 -4.94
CA THR A 500 23.77 -3.30 -5.61
C THR A 500 22.80 -4.36 -6.13
N THR A 501 22.86 -4.69 -7.41
CA THR A 501 22.17 -5.85 -7.99
C THR A 501 23.19 -6.96 -8.22
N VAL A 502 22.88 -8.16 -7.72
CA VAL A 502 23.66 -9.38 -7.94
C VAL A 502 22.79 -10.34 -8.74
N THR A 503 23.23 -10.67 -9.96
CA THR A 503 22.50 -11.61 -10.83
C THR A 503 23.25 -12.94 -10.88
N LEU A 504 22.56 -13.99 -10.43
CA LEU A 504 23.06 -15.35 -10.31
C LEU A 504 22.49 -16.22 -11.43
N HIS A 505 23.35 -17.06 -12.02
CA HIS A 505 22.98 -17.90 -13.16
C HIS A 505 22.56 -19.32 -12.71
N PRO A 506 21.49 -19.90 -13.29
CA PRO A 506 20.97 -21.20 -12.87
C PRO A 506 21.84 -22.35 -13.39
N LYS A 507 21.94 -23.42 -12.61
CA LYS A 507 22.77 -24.61 -12.91
C LYS A 507 22.43 -25.29 -14.23
N SER A 508 21.22 -25.23 -14.71
CA SER A 508 20.83 -25.80 -16.01
C SER A 508 19.40 -25.38 -16.41
N GLY A 509 19.24 -25.07 -17.68
CA GLY A 509 17.95 -24.85 -18.35
C GLY A 509 17.20 -23.60 -17.84
N THR A 510 16.77 -22.78 -18.77
CA THR A 510 16.21 -21.45 -18.47
C THR A 510 14.72 -21.45 -18.10
N ALA A 511 13.98 -22.52 -18.44
CA ALA A 511 12.54 -22.60 -18.18
C ALA A 511 12.19 -23.93 -17.48
N SER A 512 11.13 -23.93 -16.68
CA SER A 512 10.56 -25.17 -16.15
C SER A 512 10.04 -26.02 -17.29
N ALA A 513 10.38 -27.32 -17.29
CA ALA A 513 9.81 -28.28 -18.23
C ALA A 513 8.34 -28.61 -17.93
N LEU A 514 7.84 -28.16 -16.77
CA LEU A 514 6.47 -28.41 -16.36
C LEU A 514 5.49 -27.61 -17.22
N SER A 515 4.45 -28.28 -17.72
CA SER A 515 3.31 -27.59 -18.29
C SER A 515 2.56 -26.80 -17.22
N ALA A 516 1.75 -25.81 -17.64
CA ALA A 516 0.76 -25.22 -16.73
C ALA A 516 -0.10 -26.33 -16.10
N PRO A 517 -0.49 -26.22 -14.80
CA PRO A 517 -1.54 -27.04 -14.23
C PRO A 517 -2.84 -26.92 -15.01
N GLY A 518 -3.67 -27.95 -14.99
CA GLY A 518 -5.01 -27.84 -15.60
C GLY A 518 -5.85 -26.76 -14.92
N ALA A 519 -6.86 -26.24 -15.63
CA ALA A 519 -7.74 -25.21 -15.09
C ALA A 519 -8.34 -25.65 -13.72
N PRO A 520 -8.14 -24.87 -12.65
CA PRO A 520 -8.66 -25.21 -11.33
C PRO A 520 -10.18 -25.15 -11.32
N LYS A 521 -10.78 -25.96 -10.45
CA LYS A 521 -12.22 -25.99 -10.20
C LYS A 521 -12.47 -25.77 -8.72
N VAL A 522 -13.44 -24.95 -8.37
CA VAL A 522 -13.90 -24.78 -7.00
C VAL A 522 -14.68 -26.04 -6.61
N THR A 523 -14.25 -26.75 -5.58
CA THR A 523 -14.96 -27.93 -5.04
C THR A 523 -15.82 -27.59 -3.84
N SER A 524 -15.44 -26.57 -3.07
CA SER A 524 -16.25 -25.98 -2.00
C SER A 524 -15.80 -24.57 -1.70
N ALA A 525 -16.73 -23.74 -1.22
CA ALA A 525 -16.42 -22.43 -0.67
C ALA A 525 -17.29 -22.20 0.58
N THR A 526 -16.69 -21.55 1.58
CA THR A 526 -17.36 -21.05 2.79
C THR A 526 -17.25 -19.53 2.83
N ASP A 527 -17.57 -18.92 3.93
CA ASP A 527 -17.36 -17.49 4.17
C ASP A 527 -15.87 -17.07 4.22
N THR A 528 -14.99 -17.97 4.65
CA THR A 528 -13.57 -17.66 4.84
C THR A 528 -12.61 -18.64 4.17
N THR A 529 -13.12 -19.62 3.42
CA THR A 529 -12.28 -20.62 2.75
C THR A 529 -12.78 -20.98 1.37
N ALA A 530 -11.85 -21.42 0.50
CA ALA A 530 -12.18 -22.00 -0.80
C ALA A 530 -11.28 -23.21 -1.05
N THR A 531 -11.86 -24.33 -1.49
CA THR A 531 -11.10 -25.52 -1.88
C THR A 531 -11.12 -25.67 -3.39
N LEU A 532 -9.93 -25.80 -3.96
CA LEU A 532 -9.70 -25.97 -5.40
C LEU A 532 -9.16 -27.37 -5.70
N SER A 533 -9.43 -27.84 -6.91
CA SER A 533 -8.79 -29.03 -7.48
C SER A 533 -8.41 -28.78 -8.95
N TRP A 534 -7.34 -29.39 -9.43
CA TRP A 534 -6.84 -29.23 -10.80
C TRP A 534 -6.20 -30.53 -11.34
N SER A 535 -5.97 -30.60 -12.64
CA SER A 535 -5.20 -31.68 -13.24
C SER A 535 -3.70 -31.41 -13.10
N PRO A 536 -2.87 -32.42 -12.85
CA PRO A 536 -1.43 -32.24 -12.64
C PRO A 536 -0.74 -31.68 -13.88
N SER A 537 0.37 -30.95 -13.66
CA SER A 537 1.31 -30.58 -14.70
C SER A 537 1.98 -31.80 -15.33
N THR A 538 2.35 -31.70 -16.60
CA THR A 538 3.10 -32.71 -17.34
C THR A 538 4.53 -32.18 -17.67
N GLY A 539 5.38 -33.04 -18.23
CA GLY A 539 6.76 -32.65 -18.58
C GLY A 539 7.78 -32.85 -17.45
N GLY A 540 7.33 -33.35 -16.29
CA GLY A 540 8.16 -33.62 -15.11
C GLY A 540 7.29 -33.84 -13.87
N THR A 541 7.94 -33.98 -12.70
CA THR A 541 7.24 -34.09 -11.41
C THR A 541 7.37 -32.77 -10.66
N PRO A 542 6.28 -32.06 -10.40
CA PRO A 542 6.31 -30.87 -9.55
C PRO A 542 6.71 -31.25 -8.12
N VAL A 543 7.49 -30.38 -7.45
CA VAL A 543 7.74 -30.53 -6.01
C VAL A 543 6.59 -29.96 -5.20
N ARG A 544 5.87 -28.95 -5.77
CA ARG A 544 4.65 -28.38 -5.20
C ARG A 544 3.85 -27.61 -6.25
N TYR A 545 2.60 -27.31 -5.92
CA TYR A 545 1.75 -26.35 -6.61
C TYR A 545 1.55 -25.15 -5.70
N GLU A 546 1.42 -23.99 -6.30
CA GLU A 546 1.22 -22.70 -5.64
C GLU A 546 -0.07 -22.06 -6.16
N VAL A 547 -0.95 -21.63 -5.25
CA VAL A 547 -2.22 -20.97 -5.58
C VAL A 547 -2.06 -19.47 -5.34
N TYR A 548 -2.26 -18.71 -6.39
CA TYR A 548 -2.13 -17.26 -6.38
C TYR A 548 -3.49 -16.58 -6.54
N ARG A 549 -3.69 -15.49 -5.82
CA ARG A 549 -4.74 -14.51 -6.07
C ARG A 549 -4.27 -13.57 -7.17
N GLN A 550 -5.08 -13.40 -8.21
CA GLN A 550 -4.82 -12.45 -9.26
C GLN A 550 -5.42 -11.09 -8.91
N GLN A 551 -4.61 -10.03 -8.96
CA GLN A 551 -4.99 -8.66 -8.67
C GLN A 551 -4.58 -7.78 -9.86
N GLY A 552 -5.46 -7.64 -10.86
CA GLY A 552 -5.12 -6.97 -12.09
C GLY A 552 -3.94 -7.65 -12.80
N THR A 553 -2.80 -6.99 -12.86
CA THR A 553 -1.56 -7.50 -13.48
C THR A 553 -0.59 -8.14 -12.48
N THR A 554 -0.86 -8.06 -11.19
CA THR A 554 -0.07 -8.70 -10.11
C THR A 554 -0.74 -9.95 -9.59
N SER A 555 0.00 -10.76 -8.85
CA SER A 555 -0.53 -11.94 -8.18
C SER A 555 0.13 -12.17 -6.83
N GLU A 556 -0.67 -12.58 -5.86
CA GLU A 556 -0.29 -12.85 -4.48
C GLU A 556 -0.34 -14.36 -4.20
N LEU A 557 0.68 -14.93 -3.56
CA LEU A 557 0.68 -16.32 -3.13
C LEU A 557 -0.20 -16.48 -1.89
N LEU A 558 -1.30 -17.25 -2.00
CA LEU A 558 -2.21 -17.52 -0.89
C LEU A 558 -1.89 -18.82 -0.16
N THR A 559 -1.48 -19.85 -0.88
CA THR A 559 -1.15 -21.16 -0.28
C THR A 559 -0.36 -22.04 -1.26
N ASP A 560 0.32 -23.04 -0.74
CA ASP A 560 0.99 -24.06 -1.53
C ASP A 560 0.64 -25.48 -1.08
N THR A 561 0.86 -26.47 -1.92
CA THR A 561 0.55 -27.88 -1.65
C THR A 561 1.36 -28.80 -2.55
N THR A 562 1.62 -30.02 -2.08
CA THR A 562 2.18 -31.10 -2.91
C THR A 562 1.11 -31.91 -3.64
N SER A 563 -0.16 -31.64 -3.37
CA SER A 563 -1.33 -32.31 -3.97
C SER A 563 -1.89 -31.49 -5.14
N THR A 564 -2.77 -32.09 -5.92
CA THR A 564 -3.57 -31.38 -6.95
C THR A 564 -4.86 -30.80 -6.39
N THR A 565 -4.90 -30.57 -5.09
CA THR A 565 -5.99 -29.90 -4.36
C THR A 565 -5.40 -29.00 -3.30
N ALA A 566 -6.00 -27.83 -3.09
CA ALA A 566 -5.63 -26.91 -2.01
C ALA A 566 -6.86 -26.26 -1.41
N THR A 567 -6.78 -25.92 -0.12
CA THR A 567 -7.77 -25.07 0.55
C THR A 567 -7.10 -23.73 0.88
N VAL A 568 -7.54 -22.71 0.21
CA VAL A 568 -7.23 -21.31 0.53
C VAL A 568 -8.03 -20.92 1.77
N ARG A 569 -7.40 -20.21 2.71
CA ARG A 569 -7.98 -19.80 4.00
C ARG A 569 -7.84 -18.29 4.16
N ASN A 570 -8.48 -17.76 5.21
CA ASN A 570 -8.46 -16.33 5.56
C ASN A 570 -9.00 -15.41 4.44
N LEU A 571 -9.98 -15.92 3.69
CA LEU A 571 -10.71 -15.15 2.72
C LEU A 571 -11.78 -14.30 3.43
N SER A 572 -12.10 -13.14 2.88
CA SER A 572 -13.20 -12.30 3.38
C SER A 572 -14.56 -12.87 3.00
N PRO A 573 -15.55 -12.81 3.88
CA PRO A 573 -16.91 -13.25 3.59
C PRO A 573 -17.58 -12.44 2.47
N GLY A 574 -18.33 -13.11 1.59
CA GLY A 574 -19.07 -12.46 0.50
C GLY A 574 -18.22 -11.92 -0.65
N ALA A 575 -16.90 -12.07 -0.56
CA ALA A 575 -15.93 -11.54 -1.51
C ALA A 575 -15.73 -12.46 -2.74
N THR A 576 -15.25 -11.86 -3.83
CA THR A 576 -14.95 -12.57 -5.08
C THR A 576 -13.44 -12.54 -5.32
N TYR A 577 -12.85 -13.71 -5.63
CA TYR A 577 -11.44 -13.90 -5.87
C TYR A 577 -11.20 -14.53 -7.23
N THR A 578 -10.20 -14.04 -7.95
CA THR A 578 -9.69 -14.70 -9.16
C THR A 578 -8.41 -15.42 -8.81
N LEU A 579 -8.43 -16.75 -8.87
CA LEU A 579 -7.33 -17.61 -8.45
C LEU A 579 -6.75 -18.37 -9.62
N ASN A 580 -5.42 -18.57 -9.63
CA ASN A 580 -4.71 -19.41 -10.58
C ASN A 580 -3.70 -20.30 -9.85
N VAL A 581 -3.19 -21.32 -10.55
CA VAL A 581 -2.27 -22.31 -9.98
C VAL A 581 -1.04 -22.40 -10.87
N LEU A 582 0.14 -22.40 -10.26
CA LEU A 582 1.41 -22.68 -10.88
C LEU A 582 2.03 -23.94 -10.28
N ALA A 583 2.82 -24.67 -11.05
CA ALA A 583 3.62 -25.78 -10.56
C ALA A 583 5.07 -25.35 -10.42
N ARG A 584 5.74 -25.83 -9.36
CA ARG A 584 7.16 -25.57 -9.13
C ARG A 584 7.98 -26.84 -9.31
N ASP A 585 9.09 -26.76 -10.07
CA ASP A 585 10.02 -27.87 -10.26
C ASP A 585 11.08 -27.95 -9.12
N ALA A 586 11.93 -28.98 -9.18
CA ALA A 586 12.96 -29.23 -8.18
C ALA A 586 14.08 -28.16 -8.18
N ASP A 587 14.25 -27.43 -9.29
CA ASP A 587 15.18 -26.32 -9.40
C ASP A 587 14.55 -24.98 -8.94
N GLY A 588 13.32 -25.02 -8.43
CA GLY A 588 12.58 -23.86 -7.94
C GLY A 588 11.93 -23.01 -9.05
N ARG A 589 11.90 -23.49 -10.31
CA ARG A 589 11.29 -22.74 -11.41
C ARG A 589 9.78 -22.96 -11.45
N LEU A 590 9.04 -21.92 -11.81
CA LEU A 590 7.60 -21.99 -12.00
C LEU A 590 7.24 -22.42 -13.43
N SER A 591 6.18 -23.20 -13.55
CA SER A 591 5.47 -23.39 -14.80
C SER A 591 4.77 -22.09 -15.24
N ARG A 592 4.20 -22.11 -16.44
CA ARG A 592 3.18 -21.12 -16.79
C ARG A 592 1.98 -21.29 -15.87
N SER A 593 1.24 -20.18 -15.66
CA SER A 593 0.00 -20.16 -14.91
C SER A 593 -1.09 -21.02 -15.56
N SER A 594 -1.92 -21.67 -14.75
CA SER A 594 -3.20 -22.23 -15.18
C SER A 594 -4.14 -21.16 -15.72
N ALA A 595 -5.20 -21.55 -16.41
CA ALA A 595 -6.34 -20.66 -16.59
C ALA A 595 -6.90 -20.25 -15.21
N PRO A 596 -7.38 -19.00 -15.05
CA PRO A 596 -7.92 -18.54 -13.79
C PRO A 596 -9.28 -19.18 -13.48
N VAL A 597 -9.63 -19.25 -12.20
CA VAL A 597 -10.97 -19.60 -11.69
C VAL A 597 -11.49 -18.50 -10.78
N THR A 598 -12.75 -18.13 -10.95
CA THR A 598 -13.42 -17.20 -10.03
C THR A 598 -14.03 -17.98 -8.87
N VAL A 599 -13.75 -17.55 -7.65
CA VAL A 599 -14.30 -18.04 -6.40
C VAL A 599 -15.10 -16.93 -5.75
N ARG A 600 -16.31 -17.22 -5.30
CA ARG A 600 -17.06 -16.32 -4.42
C ARG A 600 -17.24 -17.02 -3.08
N THR A 601 -16.78 -16.39 -2.01
CA THR A 601 -17.07 -16.83 -0.64
C THR A 601 -18.53 -16.58 -0.31
N THR A 602 -19.09 -17.37 0.58
CA THR A 602 -20.46 -17.15 1.06
C THR A 602 -20.46 -15.94 2.00
N SER A 603 -21.47 -15.08 1.91
CA SER A 603 -21.73 -14.11 2.98
C SER A 603 -22.09 -14.86 4.24
N PRO A 604 -21.72 -14.38 5.44
CA PRO A 604 -22.31 -14.86 6.67
C PRO A 604 -23.84 -14.82 6.51
N ALA A 605 -24.51 -15.87 6.99
CA ALA A 605 -25.97 -15.78 7.09
C ALA A 605 -26.29 -14.51 7.92
N GLU A 606 -27.13 -13.64 7.42
CA GLU A 606 -27.60 -12.50 8.22
C GLU A 606 -28.10 -13.06 9.55
N SER A 607 -27.59 -12.51 10.64
CA SER A 607 -28.01 -12.93 11.96
C SER A 607 -29.48 -12.60 12.10
N THR A 608 -30.30 -13.63 12.29
CA THR A 608 -31.74 -13.48 12.52
C THR A 608 -32.08 -13.26 13.99
N CYS A 609 -31.08 -12.96 14.82
CA CYS A 609 -31.26 -12.66 16.24
C CYS A 609 -30.21 -11.68 16.78
N GLU A 610 -30.60 -10.95 17.79
CA GLU A 610 -29.76 -10.01 18.53
C GLU A 610 -29.78 -10.36 20.00
N VAL A 611 -28.60 -10.31 20.66
CA VAL A 611 -28.46 -10.54 22.11
C VAL A 611 -27.67 -9.41 22.74
N SER A 612 -28.29 -8.77 23.73
CA SER A 612 -27.59 -7.83 24.62
C SER A 612 -27.24 -8.50 25.93
N TYR A 613 -25.97 -8.47 26.32
CA TYR A 613 -25.50 -8.98 27.62
C TYR A 613 -24.98 -7.80 28.46
N ARG A 614 -25.75 -7.44 29.46
CA ARG A 614 -25.46 -6.28 30.33
C ARG A 614 -25.04 -6.75 31.72
N PHE A 615 -23.80 -6.46 32.10
CA PHE A 615 -23.34 -6.61 33.48
C PHE A 615 -24.03 -5.55 34.37
N ILE A 616 -24.77 -5.99 35.36
CA ILE A 616 -25.54 -5.08 36.28
C ILE A 616 -24.68 -4.63 37.45
N GLY A 617 -23.85 -5.56 37.98
CA GLY A 617 -22.98 -5.25 39.11
C GLY A 617 -22.35 -6.53 39.67
N GLY A 618 -21.27 -6.35 40.46
CA GLY A 618 -20.54 -7.45 41.10
C GLY A 618 -20.19 -7.15 42.54
N TRP A 619 -19.97 -8.20 43.32
CA TRP A 619 -19.52 -8.16 44.73
C TRP A 619 -18.56 -9.31 45.01
N GLY A 620 -17.42 -9.03 45.56
CA GLY A 620 -16.44 -10.07 45.94
C GLY A 620 -16.23 -11.14 44.88
N SER A 621 -16.86 -12.29 45.06
CA SER A 621 -16.81 -13.44 44.13
C SER A 621 -18.13 -13.66 43.38
N GLY A 622 -19.03 -12.67 43.26
CA GLY A 622 -20.32 -12.82 42.60
C GLY A 622 -20.66 -11.67 41.67
N PHE A 623 -21.63 -11.90 40.76
CA PHE A 623 -22.12 -10.88 39.82
C PHE A 623 -23.60 -11.13 39.47
N ASN A 624 -24.24 -10.05 38.97
CA ASN A 624 -25.53 -10.09 38.30
C ASN A 624 -25.36 -9.60 36.86
N ALA A 625 -26.00 -10.29 35.93
CA ALA A 625 -26.11 -9.88 34.54
C ALA A 625 -27.55 -10.03 34.01
N GLU A 626 -27.93 -9.17 33.08
CA GLU A 626 -29.18 -9.24 32.33
C GLU A 626 -28.87 -9.61 30.88
N VAL A 627 -29.63 -10.52 30.35
CA VAL A 627 -29.53 -10.97 28.96
C VAL A 627 -30.86 -10.68 28.28
N THR A 628 -30.81 -9.93 27.20
CA THR A 628 -31.98 -9.61 26.36
C THR A 628 -31.83 -10.30 25.01
N VAL A 629 -32.87 -11.00 24.59
CA VAL A 629 -32.92 -11.75 23.32
C VAL A 629 -34.01 -11.17 22.44
N THR A 630 -33.65 -10.88 21.20
CA THR A 630 -34.56 -10.34 20.18
C THR A 630 -34.47 -11.20 18.91
N ASP A 631 -35.60 -11.54 18.32
CA ASP A 631 -35.67 -12.17 17.01
C ASP A 631 -35.71 -11.04 15.95
N THR A 632 -34.68 -10.95 15.10
CA THR A 632 -34.60 -9.98 14.00
C THR A 632 -34.92 -10.62 12.65
N GLY A 633 -35.23 -11.92 12.64
CA GLY A 633 -35.63 -12.64 11.45
C GLY A 633 -37.09 -12.42 11.03
N PRO A 634 -37.46 -12.78 9.78
CA PRO A 634 -38.79 -12.55 9.23
C PRO A 634 -39.88 -13.51 9.76
N ASN A 635 -39.52 -14.51 10.55
CA ASN A 635 -40.44 -15.51 11.08
C ASN A 635 -40.41 -15.56 12.60
N PRO A 636 -41.56 -15.45 13.28
CA PRO A 636 -41.58 -15.45 14.75
C PRO A 636 -41.10 -16.80 15.34
N ILE A 637 -40.41 -16.75 16.46
CA ILE A 637 -39.96 -17.91 17.21
C ILE A 637 -40.95 -18.24 18.34
N ASP A 638 -41.42 -19.50 18.37
CA ASP A 638 -42.25 -20.04 19.46
C ASP A 638 -41.43 -21.12 20.19
N GLY A 639 -40.91 -20.78 21.34
CA GLY A 639 -39.95 -21.62 22.09
C GLY A 639 -38.51 -21.36 21.67
N TRP A 640 -37.82 -20.48 22.43
CA TRP A 640 -36.43 -20.16 22.19
C TRP A 640 -35.49 -20.91 23.10
N THR A 641 -34.30 -21.22 22.60
CA THR A 641 -33.16 -21.75 23.35
C THR A 641 -31.94 -20.90 23.07
N LEU A 642 -31.45 -20.19 24.08
CA LEU A 642 -30.22 -19.40 23.99
C LEU A 642 -29.05 -20.18 24.59
N ALA A 643 -27.97 -20.33 23.84
CA ALA A 643 -26.76 -20.96 24.34
C ALA A 643 -25.55 -19.99 24.23
N PHE A 644 -24.70 -20.02 25.24
CA PHE A 644 -23.44 -19.25 25.29
C PHE A 644 -22.42 -19.92 26.22
N SER A 645 -21.17 -19.47 26.19
CA SER A 645 -20.11 -20.00 27.07
C SER A 645 -19.37 -18.87 27.75
N PHE A 646 -19.13 -19.02 29.05
CA PHE A 646 -18.22 -18.11 29.75
C PHE A 646 -16.77 -18.35 29.29
N PRO A 647 -15.99 -17.29 29.03
CA PRO A 647 -14.56 -17.43 28.75
C PRO A 647 -13.78 -18.10 29.89
N ASP A 648 -14.16 -17.81 31.13
CA ASP A 648 -13.48 -18.25 32.33
C ASP A 648 -14.11 -19.55 32.89
N SER A 649 -13.29 -20.56 33.20
CA SER A 649 -13.74 -21.84 33.72
C SER A 649 -14.22 -21.77 35.18
N GLY A 650 -13.88 -20.72 35.92
CA GLY A 650 -14.26 -20.48 37.31
C GLY A 650 -15.61 -19.79 37.50
N VAL A 651 -16.36 -19.56 36.41
CA VAL A 651 -17.68 -18.88 36.48
C VAL A 651 -18.80 -19.91 36.56
N SER A 652 -19.69 -19.73 37.52
CA SER A 652 -20.88 -20.60 37.73
C SER A 652 -22.14 -19.77 37.91
N VAL A 653 -23.24 -20.16 37.26
CA VAL A 653 -24.57 -19.56 37.47
C VAL A 653 -25.15 -20.16 38.78
N THR A 654 -25.46 -19.25 39.74
CA THR A 654 -25.97 -19.62 41.05
C THR A 654 -27.45 -19.29 41.23
N GLY A 655 -27.99 -18.44 40.36
CA GLY A 655 -29.40 -18.07 40.35
C GLY A 655 -29.83 -17.48 39.04
N TYR A 656 -31.13 -17.50 38.74
CA TYR A 656 -31.69 -16.91 37.52
C TYR A 656 -33.16 -16.52 37.73
N TRP A 657 -33.64 -15.64 36.87
CA TRP A 657 -35.05 -15.24 36.82
C TRP A 657 -35.51 -14.97 35.39
N ASN A 658 -36.78 -15.14 35.10
CA ASN A 658 -37.43 -15.00 33.81
C ASN A 658 -36.94 -15.97 32.70
N ALA A 659 -36.15 -16.96 33.03
CA ALA A 659 -35.77 -18.07 32.17
C ALA A 659 -35.41 -19.29 33.02
N LYS A 660 -35.36 -20.46 32.44
CA LYS A 660 -34.75 -21.66 33.04
C LYS A 660 -33.34 -21.76 32.51
N VAL A 661 -32.36 -21.74 33.41
CA VAL A 661 -30.95 -21.76 33.04
C VAL A 661 -30.29 -23.04 33.55
N THR A 662 -29.55 -23.69 32.69
CA THR A 662 -28.70 -24.82 33.02
C THR A 662 -27.26 -24.57 32.60
N GLN A 663 -26.29 -25.07 33.38
CA GLN A 663 -24.88 -24.90 33.05
C GLN A 663 -24.17 -26.26 33.14
N SER A 664 -23.28 -26.53 32.18
CA SER A 664 -22.36 -27.67 32.18
C SER A 664 -20.96 -27.17 31.83
N GLY A 665 -20.07 -27.13 32.82
CA GLY A 665 -18.76 -26.52 32.68
C GLY A 665 -18.91 -25.02 32.36
N ARG A 666 -18.34 -24.54 31.23
CA ARG A 666 -18.47 -23.15 30.80
C ARG A 666 -19.75 -22.88 29.99
N ASN A 667 -20.41 -23.94 29.49
CA ASN A 667 -21.56 -23.82 28.61
C ASN A 667 -22.84 -23.59 29.39
N VAL A 668 -23.60 -22.56 28.99
CA VAL A 668 -24.89 -22.18 29.58
C VAL A 668 -25.97 -22.30 28.51
N ILE A 669 -27.11 -22.86 28.91
CA ILE A 669 -28.32 -22.94 28.09
C ILE A 669 -29.44 -22.30 28.88
N ALA A 670 -30.11 -21.30 28.28
CA ALA A 670 -31.31 -20.67 28.80
C ALA A 670 -32.51 -20.98 27.90
N THR A 671 -33.65 -21.31 28.53
CA THR A 671 -34.93 -21.59 27.86
C THR A 671 -36.03 -20.75 28.51
N PRO A 672 -37.15 -20.47 27.79
CA PRO A 672 -38.19 -19.59 28.32
C PRO A 672 -38.97 -20.19 29.48
N GLU A 673 -39.59 -19.33 30.23
CA GLU A 673 -40.71 -19.66 31.10
C GLU A 673 -42.00 -19.76 30.27
N SER A 674 -43.08 -20.32 30.87
CA SER A 674 -44.35 -20.56 30.13
C SER A 674 -44.99 -19.30 29.57
N TYR A 675 -44.66 -18.11 30.05
CA TYR A 675 -45.22 -16.82 29.68
C TYR A 675 -44.41 -15.98 28.69
N ASN A 676 -43.15 -16.33 28.44
CA ASN A 676 -42.26 -15.52 27.61
C ASN A 676 -41.59 -16.33 26.47
N GLY A 677 -42.20 -17.42 26.04
CA GLY A 677 -41.63 -18.31 25.03
C GLY A 677 -41.68 -17.77 23.60
N LYS A 678 -42.37 -16.65 23.35
CA LYS A 678 -42.58 -16.11 22.00
C LYS A 678 -41.75 -14.88 21.76
N LEU A 679 -40.98 -14.89 20.66
CA LEU A 679 -40.34 -13.73 20.07
C LEU A 679 -41.03 -13.40 18.75
N ALA A 680 -41.46 -12.17 18.60
CA ALA A 680 -42.05 -11.70 17.36
C ALA A 680 -40.99 -11.45 16.31
N ALA A 681 -41.34 -11.70 15.05
CA ALA A 681 -40.45 -11.42 13.91
C ALA A 681 -40.07 -9.93 13.83
N ASP A 682 -38.97 -9.65 13.11
CA ASP A 682 -38.51 -8.30 12.76
C ASP A 682 -38.33 -7.38 13.99
N GLY A 683 -37.87 -7.93 15.13
CA GLY A 683 -37.64 -7.16 16.34
C GLY A 683 -38.89 -6.70 17.07
N GLY A 684 -40.07 -7.29 16.78
CA GLY A 684 -41.36 -6.83 17.30
C GLY A 684 -41.52 -6.94 18.82
N ASN A 685 -40.71 -7.78 19.49
CA ASN A 685 -40.54 -7.81 20.97
C ASN A 685 -39.21 -8.44 21.36
N SER A 686 -38.76 -8.17 22.57
CA SER A 686 -37.60 -8.78 23.19
C SER A 686 -37.98 -9.47 24.50
N VAL A 687 -37.22 -10.49 24.88
CA VAL A 687 -37.33 -11.15 26.18
C VAL A 687 -36.05 -10.94 26.96
N SER A 688 -36.18 -10.40 28.18
CA SER A 688 -35.06 -10.22 29.09
C SER A 688 -35.16 -11.19 30.26
N PHE A 689 -34.04 -11.81 30.60
CA PHE A 689 -33.87 -12.63 31.80
C PHE A 689 -32.56 -12.27 32.51
N GLY A 690 -32.45 -12.66 33.76
CA GLY A 690 -31.23 -12.37 34.50
C GLY A 690 -30.60 -13.61 35.08
N ILE A 691 -29.31 -13.49 35.32
CA ILE A 691 -28.49 -14.49 35.98
C ILE A 691 -27.74 -13.86 37.14
N THR A 692 -27.63 -14.63 38.24
CA THR A 692 -26.67 -14.40 39.32
C THR A 692 -25.57 -15.42 39.17
N GLY A 693 -24.33 -15.00 39.19
CA GLY A 693 -23.19 -15.90 39.06
C GLY A 693 -22.18 -15.73 40.18
N ALA A 694 -21.38 -16.77 40.40
CA ALA A 694 -20.16 -16.73 41.20
C ALA A 694 -18.94 -16.91 40.30
N ASN A 695 -17.83 -16.23 40.63
CA ASN A 695 -16.56 -16.38 39.96
C ASN A 695 -15.43 -16.59 40.97
N SER A 696 -14.51 -17.47 40.66
CA SER A 696 -13.33 -17.78 41.49
C SER A 696 -12.06 -17.02 41.05
N GLY A 697 -12.18 -16.06 40.14
CA GLY A 697 -11.06 -15.29 39.58
C GLY A 697 -11.54 -14.07 38.78
N ALA A 698 -10.86 -13.74 37.69
CA ALA A 698 -11.31 -12.71 36.77
C ALA A 698 -12.65 -13.10 36.11
N TYR A 699 -13.48 -12.14 35.87
CA TYR A 699 -14.75 -12.31 35.16
C TYR A 699 -14.68 -11.62 33.80
N SER A 700 -14.96 -12.36 32.75
CA SER A 700 -15.14 -11.83 31.38
C SER A 700 -16.55 -12.19 30.89
N PRO A 701 -17.31 -11.24 30.28
CA PRO A 701 -18.62 -11.55 29.75
C PRO A 701 -18.52 -12.51 28.55
N PRO A 702 -19.58 -13.29 28.26
CA PRO A 702 -19.69 -14.03 27.01
C PRO A 702 -19.75 -13.08 25.82
N THR A 703 -19.15 -13.46 24.70
CA THR A 703 -19.12 -12.66 23.48
C THR A 703 -19.84 -13.33 22.29
N VAL A 704 -20.17 -14.62 22.39
CA VAL A 704 -20.86 -15.38 21.36
C VAL A 704 -22.10 -16.02 21.93
N PHE A 705 -23.23 -15.81 21.26
CA PHE A 705 -24.54 -16.33 21.62
C PHE A 705 -25.17 -17.03 20.44
N THR A 706 -25.89 -18.11 20.66
CA THR A 706 -26.68 -18.78 19.64
C THR A 706 -28.13 -18.92 20.10
N LEU A 707 -29.07 -18.52 19.24
CA LEU A 707 -30.50 -18.70 19.42
C LEU A 707 -31.01 -19.82 18.52
N ASN A 708 -31.52 -20.89 19.08
CA ASN A 708 -31.93 -22.08 18.35
C ASN A 708 -30.85 -22.61 17.39
N GLY A 709 -29.57 -22.44 17.74
CA GLY A 709 -28.43 -22.88 16.92
C GLY A 709 -27.89 -21.84 15.94
N THR A 710 -28.59 -20.71 15.74
CA THR A 710 -28.12 -19.58 14.90
C THR A 710 -27.31 -18.61 15.73
N VAL A 711 -26.16 -18.18 15.25
CA VAL A 711 -25.31 -17.17 15.91
C VAL A 711 -25.98 -15.81 15.84
N CYS A 712 -26.11 -15.14 16.98
CA CYS A 712 -26.73 -13.82 17.09
C CYS A 712 -25.68 -12.69 17.02
N THR A 713 -26.11 -11.53 16.53
CA THR A 713 -25.40 -10.27 16.76
C THR A 713 -25.39 -9.95 18.25
N THR A 714 -24.28 -9.43 18.75
CA THR A 714 -24.12 -9.06 20.19
C THR A 714 -24.04 -7.54 20.28
N THR A 715 -24.86 -6.93 21.13
CA THR A 715 -24.95 -5.47 21.39
C THR A 715 -24.69 -5.12 22.84
#